data_e3c399bce3e8f72c2011e03f04f6f00b
#
_entry.id   e3c399bce3e8f72c2011e03f04f6f00b
#
_cell.length_a   1.000
_cell.length_b   1.000
_cell.length_c   1.000
_cell.angle_alpha   90.00
_cell.angle_beta   90.00
_cell.angle_gamma   90.00
#
_symmetry.space_group_name_H-M   'P 1'
#
loop_
_entity.id
_entity.type
_entity.pdbx_description
1 polymer ?
#
loop_
_entity_poly.entity_id
_entity_poly.type
_entity_poly.pdbx_seq_one_letter_code
_entity_poly.pdbx_strand_id
1 'polypeptide(L)'
;MSKHLFDALFEPQHIIVIGASERPHSLGERVLSALLRAPFQGKITPVNLRHKSVGGLKAYPNLSRISEAADVALILTPAASYEALFKACHKKQIRHVVLVQDWENQSADALPQAQAAIQSAARLGLHITACTPAAIQVPANGLNSGIYPARLSAGNVAVISWHAATGAGILSVLSRAKLGLSRHISLQPGLGQTHSAELLDALDSDPLTRLVVLEYNPDEPLRDLFSAIRHLTRQKSVILHCTHHADEEEQAILRHLSRYCGFLVTFTPDEMLAAIHALACGKLDAKKLHVIANTPCDWLQSQAASFGIALQMADRNHTPSESHNGYIGSNPSTLHYRGLAENNLQSHHTEALLALVVPTAQSNEAEITHALQQLQQQHQKPLFISSPLSDGLLQFRNTGQALRAFFYHHHNHELKALRIQTAKPRPAYLKMPDLAALSAAQAPTPAQLAQALHLPEHTAPTHAGDIALLFHIHPRYGVALFARSAAQTMALLPPFNTLQAERLIQQFGLKRQQKTIYQLLYSLNALLTHAPHLNRLDLTLQPDGNVKITATPASAAHTAINVRTPYPRAEQPLFTLKNGQTIPIRAMTPEDAELEQQYVQNLPEKSRQSRFMAHVKALSQSTLASFCNLDYQREGAFTAEDAEGKLLGVGRFSCTHFPEQCEFGISVAESMHGQGLAFALMQEIIALAARQGYRRMGAEILKSNLPMLKLAEKLGFTLAPSPHDPEIAEAILDLLPANNTKRKSRQ
;
A
#
# COMPACT_ATOMS: atom_id res chain seq x y z
N MET A 1 22.95 -13.85 -7.30
CA MET A 1 21.81 -12.99 -6.87
C MET A 1 21.68 -11.83 -7.86
N SER A 2 20.57 -11.70 -8.57
CA SER A 2 20.32 -10.50 -9.37
C SER A 2 20.05 -9.35 -8.39
N LYS A 3 20.86 -8.29 -8.46
CA LYS A 3 20.64 -7.09 -7.65
C LYS A 3 19.30 -6.46 -8.04
N HIS A 4 18.56 -5.99 -7.06
CA HIS A 4 17.34 -5.22 -7.33
C HIS A 4 17.69 -3.99 -8.18
N LEU A 5 16.79 -3.58 -9.07
CA LEU A 5 17.01 -2.41 -9.95
C LEU A 5 17.45 -1.16 -9.16
N PHE A 6 16.88 -0.95 -7.98
CA PHE A 6 17.16 0.22 -7.13
C PHE A 6 18.33 0.06 -6.15
N ASP A 7 18.97 -1.12 -6.08
CA ASP A 7 20.16 -1.27 -5.23
C ASP A 7 21.28 -0.32 -5.69
N ALA A 8 21.48 -0.20 -7.01
CA ALA A 8 22.44 0.74 -7.57
C ALA A 8 22.09 2.21 -7.26
N LEU A 9 20.80 2.53 -7.10
CA LEU A 9 20.33 3.89 -6.79
C LEU A 9 20.58 4.26 -5.31
N PHE A 10 20.29 3.33 -4.40
CA PHE A 10 20.37 3.59 -2.96
C PHE A 10 21.70 3.19 -2.33
N GLU A 11 22.45 2.27 -2.96
CA GLU A 11 23.72 1.75 -2.47
C GLU A 11 24.83 1.81 -3.54
N PRO A 12 24.97 2.95 -4.25
CA PRO A 12 25.98 3.07 -5.31
C PRO A 12 27.38 3.02 -4.71
N GLN A 13 28.28 2.33 -5.39
CA GLN A 13 29.72 2.35 -5.06
C GLN A 13 30.44 3.48 -5.77
N HIS A 14 29.94 3.91 -6.93
CA HIS A 14 30.51 5.00 -7.71
C HIS A 14 29.43 5.86 -8.37
N ILE A 15 29.44 7.14 -8.05
CA ILE A 15 28.54 8.16 -8.62
C ILE A 15 29.33 9.12 -9.51
N ILE A 16 28.87 9.31 -10.74
CA ILE A 16 29.38 10.38 -11.61
C ILE A 16 28.42 11.57 -11.54
N VAL A 17 28.94 12.75 -11.18
CA VAL A 17 28.15 13.99 -11.05
C VAL A 17 28.38 14.87 -12.28
N ILE A 18 27.44 14.92 -13.21
CA ILE A 18 27.50 15.69 -14.44
C ILE A 18 26.87 17.08 -14.23
N GLY A 19 27.65 18.12 -14.46
CA GLY A 19 27.26 19.49 -14.12
C GLY A 19 27.69 19.92 -12.72
N ALA A 20 28.61 19.18 -12.09
CA ALA A 20 29.28 19.60 -10.86
C ALA A 20 29.92 20.97 -11.03
N SER A 21 29.80 21.83 -10.01
CA SER A 21 30.23 23.23 -10.09
C SER A 21 30.69 23.75 -8.74
N GLU A 22 31.56 24.79 -8.76
CA GLU A 22 31.92 25.59 -7.58
C GLU A 22 31.24 26.97 -7.61
N ARG A 23 30.43 27.26 -8.65
CA ARG A 23 29.70 28.53 -8.74
C ARG A 23 28.70 28.64 -7.59
N PRO A 24 28.83 29.64 -6.71
CA PRO A 24 27.94 29.80 -5.55
C PRO A 24 26.47 29.79 -5.93
N HIS A 25 25.68 29.12 -5.10
CA HIS A 25 24.22 28.97 -5.24
C HIS A 25 23.71 28.22 -6.48
N SER A 26 24.62 27.67 -7.30
CA SER A 26 24.21 26.77 -8.40
C SER A 26 23.75 25.42 -7.87
N LEU A 27 22.84 24.74 -8.59
CA LEU A 27 22.44 23.38 -8.26
C LEU A 27 23.64 22.43 -8.17
N GLY A 28 24.60 22.55 -9.12
CA GLY A 28 25.81 21.74 -9.14
C GLY A 28 26.70 21.90 -7.91
N GLU A 29 26.82 23.13 -7.39
CA GLU A 29 27.57 23.39 -6.16
C GLU A 29 26.84 22.80 -4.94
N ARG A 30 25.54 23.07 -4.81
CA ARG A 30 24.76 22.61 -3.67
C ARG A 30 24.71 21.09 -3.55
N VAL A 31 24.46 20.39 -4.67
CA VAL A 31 24.41 18.92 -4.70
C VAL A 31 25.78 18.32 -4.43
N LEU A 32 26.84 18.82 -5.07
CA LEU A 32 28.19 18.33 -4.82
C LEU A 32 28.63 18.57 -3.36
N SER A 33 28.34 19.76 -2.82
CA SER A 33 28.60 20.09 -1.41
C SER A 33 27.82 19.17 -0.47
N ALA A 34 26.56 18.82 -0.79
CA ALA A 34 25.77 17.91 0.02
C ALA A 34 26.40 16.49 0.06
N LEU A 35 26.81 15.98 -1.11
CA LEU A 35 27.51 14.69 -1.23
C LEU A 35 28.84 14.67 -0.48
N LEU A 36 29.62 15.75 -0.54
CA LEU A 36 30.92 15.83 0.11
C LEU A 36 30.83 16.06 1.62
N ARG A 37 29.83 16.76 2.09
CA ARG A 37 29.60 16.98 3.53
C ARG A 37 29.06 15.74 4.25
N ALA A 38 28.37 14.85 3.53
CA ALA A 38 27.93 13.57 4.06
C ALA A 38 29.10 12.57 4.02
N PRO A 39 29.20 11.65 4.97
CA PRO A 39 30.28 10.64 4.96
C PRO A 39 29.97 9.52 3.94
N PHE A 40 29.73 9.88 2.68
CA PHE A 40 29.45 8.91 1.64
C PHE A 40 30.62 7.95 1.46
N GLN A 41 30.32 6.67 1.54
CA GLN A 41 31.33 5.61 1.51
C GLN A 41 31.79 5.23 0.10
N GLY A 42 31.05 5.66 -0.93
CA GLY A 42 31.36 5.40 -2.32
C GLY A 42 32.23 6.48 -2.96
N LYS A 43 32.59 6.26 -4.21
CA LYS A 43 33.39 7.19 -5.01
C LYS A 43 32.51 8.24 -5.67
N ILE A 44 32.98 9.50 -5.71
CA ILE A 44 32.35 10.61 -6.43
C ILE A 44 33.30 11.10 -7.50
N THR A 45 32.84 11.15 -8.76
CA THR A 45 33.60 11.67 -9.89
C THR A 45 32.87 12.83 -10.56
N PRO A 46 33.34 14.08 -10.40
CA PRO A 46 32.74 15.24 -11.06
C PRO A 46 33.04 15.26 -12.56
N VAL A 47 32.03 15.71 -13.34
CA VAL A 47 32.18 16.06 -14.76
C VAL A 47 31.91 17.55 -14.91
N ASN A 48 32.91 18.29 -15.41
CA ASN A 48 32.84 19.72 -15.68
C ASN A 48 33.67 20.08 -16.92
N LEU A 49 33.04 20.81 -17.84
CA LEU A 49 33.65 21.17 -19.15
C LEU A 49 34.87 22.12 -19.03
N ARG A 50 34.95 22.91 -17.96
CA ARG A 50 35.91 24.03 -17.84
C ARG A 50 36.97 23.77 -16.80
N HIS A 51 36.66 23.11 -15.71
CA HIS A 51 37.52 22.95 -14.55
C HIS A 51 38.09 21.52 -14.46
N LYS A 52 39.40 21.41 -14.18
CA LYS A 52 40.08 20.12 -13.95
C LYS A 52 39.91 19.58 -12.55
N SER A 53 39.47 20.43 -11.63
CA SER A 53 39.11 20.07 -10.25
C SER A 53 37.83 20.79 -9.85
N VAL A 54 36.96 20.15 -9.11
CA VAL A 54 35.70 20.72 -8.57
C VAL A 54 35.47 20.10 -7.19
N GLY A 55 35.30 20.94 -6.16
CA GLY A 55 35.10 20.48 -4.77
C GLY A 55 36.28 19.69 -4.22
N GLY A 56 37.49 20.01 -4.65
CA GLY A 56 38.73 19.27 -4.26
C GLY A 56 38.90 17.92 -4.98
N LEU A 57 37.95 17.51 -5.82
CA LEU A 57 38.03 16.24 -6.57
C LEU A 57 38.50 16.50 -8.01
N LYS A 58 39.27 15.54 -8.57
CA LYS A 58 39.62 15.55 -10.00
C LYS A 58 38.38 15.51 -10.86
N ALA A 59 38.18 16.48 -11.72
CA ALA A 59 37.04 16.56 -12.64
C ALA A 59 37.47 16.20 -14.09
N TYR A 60 36.52 15.64 -14.82
CA TYR A 60 36.72 15.25 -16.22
C TYR A 60 35.84 16.08 -17.14
N PRO A 61 36.28 16.39 -18.38
CA PRO A 61 35.49 17.22 -19.30
C PRO A 61 34.24 16.48 -19.84
N ASN A 62 34.28 15.16 -19.89
CA ASN A 62 33.16 14.31 -20.34
C ASN A 62 33.31 12.87 -19.86
N LEU A 63 32.24 12.07 -20.04
CA LEU A 63 32.17 10.67 -19.59
C LEU A 63 33.22 9.76 -20.27
N SER A 64 33.60 10.03 -21.52
CA SER A 64 34.57 9.18 -22.25
C SER A 64 35.97 9.21 -21.68
N ARG A 65 36.31 10.24 -20.89
CA ARG A 65 37.60 10.38 -20.23
C ARG A 65 37.72 9.66 -18.88
N ILE A 66 36.60 9.14 -18.38
CA ILE A 66 36.58 8.37 -17.14
C ILE A 66 36.77 6.90 -17.51
N SER A 67 37.80 6.24 -17.04
CA SER A 67 38.10 4.83 -17.33
C SER A 67 37.23 3.87 -16.49
N GLU A 68 36.93 4.26 -15.27
CA GLU A 68 36.25 3.41 -14.29
C GLU A 68 34.75 3.25 -14.57
N ALA A 69 34.20 2.07 -14.20
CA ALA A 69 32.77 1.83 -14.21
C ALA A 69 32.08 2.66 -13.12
N ALA A 70 30.82 3.01 -13.34
CA ALA A 70 30.00 3.70 -12.36
C ALA A 70 28.60 3.13 -12.32
N ASP A 71 27.98 3.17 -11.15
CA ASP A 71 26.64 2.63 -10.92
C ASP A 71 25.57 3.63 -11.34
N VAL A 72 25.80 4.92 -11.04
CA VAL A 72 24.83 6.01 -11.24
C VAL A 72 25.46 7.22 -11.90
N ALA A 73 24.77 7.80 -12.86
CA ALA A 73 25.05 9.15 -13.36
C ALA A 73 24.02 10.13 -12.81
N LEU A 74 24.48 11.09 -12.01
CA LEU A 74 23.67 12.20 -11.50
C LEU A 74 23.82 13.40 -12.43
N ILE A 75 22.75 13.78 -13.12
CA ILE A 75 22.74 14.84 -14.14
C ILE A 75 22.07 16.09 -13.58
N LEU A 76 22.84 17.19 -13.54
CA LEU A 76 22.45 18.50 -13.01
C LEU A 76 22.39 19.57 -14.11
N THR A 77 22.58 19.17 -15.37
CA THR A 77 22.60 20.06 -16.53
C THR A 77 21.22 20.21 -17.15
N PRO A 78 20.93 21.30 -17.90
CA PRO A 78 19.64 21.51 -18.53
C PRO A 78 19.23 20.41 -19.51
N ALA A 79 17.90 20.28 -19.74
CA ALA A 79 17.29 19.25 -20.56
C ALA A 79 17.87 19.14 -21.98
N ALA A 80 18.31 20.26 -22.58
CA ALA A 80 18.94 20.30 -23.89
C ALA A 80 20.17 19.38 -24.04
N SER A 81 20.80 18.99 -22.92
CA SER A 81 21.98 18.10 -22.91
C SER A 81 21.62 16.62 -22.80
N TYR A 82 20.39 16.25 -22.48
CA TYR A 82 20.03 14.90 -22.05
C TYR A 82 20.25 13.84 -23.11
N GLU A 83 19.84 14.09 -24.35
CA GLU A 83 19.98 13.08 -25.42
C GLU A 83 21.46 12.67 -25.63
N ALA A 84 22.36 13.64 -25.66
CA ALA A 84 23.80 13.37 -25.79
C ALA A 84 24.36 12.64 -24.57
N LEU A 85 23.94 13.03 -23.37
CA LEU A 85 24.38 12.41 -22.11
C LEU A 85 23.86 10.99 -21.98
N PHE A 86 22.61 10.70 -22.36
CA PHE A 86 22.04 9.35 -22.33
C PHE A 86 22.80 8.40 -23.26
N LYS A 87 23.12 8.85 -24.49
CA LYS A 87 23.98 8.08 -25.41
C LYS A 87 25.36 7.82 -24.81
N ALA A 88 25.93 8.81 -24.10
CA ALA A 88 27.22 8.65 -23.44
C ALA A 88 27.15 7.71 -22.22
N CYS A 89 26.09 7.76 -21.42
CA CYS A 89 25.83 6.82 -20.31
C CYS A 89 25.68 5.38 -20.84
N HIS A 90 24.90 5.19 -21.90
CA HIS A 90 24.73 3.88 -22.54
C HIS A 90 26.08 3.29 -23.00
N LYS A 91 26.91 4.08 -23.73
CA LYS A 91 28.24 3.65 -24.13
C LYS A 91 29.14 3.27 -22.95
N LYS A 92 28.97 3.94 -21.82
CA LYS A 92 29.70 3.69 -20.56
C LYS A 92 29.12 2.55 -19.75
N GLN A 93 28.01 1.96 -20.17
CA GLN A 93 27.26 0.91 -19.47
C GLN A 93 26.69 1.36 -18.11
N ILE A 94 26.50 2.67 -17.91
CA ILE A 94 25.79 3.22 -16.77
C ILE A 94 24.31 3.08 -17.05
N ARG A 95 23.60 2.21 -16.34
CA ARG A 95 22.18 1.92 -16.57
C ARG A 95 21.24 2.84 -15.80
N HIS A 96 21.68 3.36 -14.64
CA HIS A 96 20.89 4.23 -13.78
C HIS A 96 21.29 5.68 -13.96
N VAL A 97 20.33 6.51 -14.32
CA VAL A 97 20.52 7.95 -14.48
C VAL A 97 19.52 8.68 -13.58
N VAL A 98 20.05 9.56 -12.74
CA VAL A 98 19.24 10.42 -11.86
C VAL A 98 19.32 11.85 -12.41
N LEU A 99 18.17 12.39 -12.76
CA LEU A 99 18.01 13.79 -13.14
C LEU A 99 17.60 14.59 -11.92
N VAL A 100 18.36 15.62 -11.54
CA VAL A 100 17.99 16.53 -10.47
C VAL A 100 17.91 17.92 -11.00
N GLN A 101 16.73 18.50 -10.98
CA GLN A 101 16.47 19.86 -11.45
C GLN A 101 15.39 20.54 -10.62
N ASP A 102 15.44 21.86 -10.59
CA ASP A 102 14.35 22.69 -10.11
C ASP A 102 13.39 22.96 -11.29
N TRP A 103 12.50 22.01 -11.52
CA TRP A 103 11.61 22.01 -12.70
C TRP A 103 10.61 23.15 -12.69
N GLU A 104 10.23 23.64 -11.51
CA GLU A 104 9.28 24.75 -11.34
C GLU A 104 9.86 26.08 -11.88
N ASN A 105 11.19 26.21 -11.84
CA ASN A 105 11.91 27.41 -12.28
C ASN A 105 12.60 27.26 -13.67
N GLN A 106 12.26 26.22 -14.44
CA GLN A 106 12.76 26.03 -15.80
C GLN A 106 11.87 26.76 -16.83
N SER A 107 12.39 26.90 -18.07
CA SER A 107 11.60 27.39 -19.20
C SER A 107 10.45 26.43 -19.54
N ALA A 108 9.38 26.95 -20.12
CA ALA A 108 8.21 26.15 -20.49
C ALA A 108 8.54 24.96 -21.41
N ASP A 109 9.60 25.08 -22.23
CA ASP A 109 10.02 24.03 -23.18
C ASP A 109 10.89 22.94 -22.51
N ALA A 110 11.40 23.16 -21.29
CA ALA A 110 12.33 22.24 -20.64
C ALA A 110 11.70 20.90 -20.30
N LEU A 111 10.46 20.89 -19.81
CA LEU A 111 9.75 19.66 -19.45
C LEU A 111 9.41 18.79 -20.66
N PRO A 112 8.77 19.31 -21.73
CA PRO A 112 8.55 18.55 -22.98
C PRO A 112 9.85 18.01 -23.59
N GLN A 113 10.92 18.80 -23.59
CA GLN A 113 12.23 18.37 -24.09
C GLN A 113 12.81 17.22 -23.26
N ALA A 114 12.73 17.30 -21.93
CA ALA A 114 13.16 16.24 -21.05
C ALA A 114 12.33 14.95 -21.27
N GLN A 115 11.00 15.06 -21.39
CA GLN A 115 10.11 13.92 -21.69
C GLN A 115 10.49 13.21 -22.98
N ALA A 116 10.72 13.95 -24.06
CA ALA A 116 11.14 13.39 -25.35
C ALA A 116 12.49 12.65 -25.24
N ALA A 117 13.47 13.25 -24.55
CA ALA A 117 14.76 12.61 -24.31
C ALA A 117 14.64 11.33 -23.48
N ILE A 118 13.82 11.32 -22.42
CA ILE A 118 13.59 10.14 -21.58
C ILE A 118 12.90 9.00 -22.35
N GLN A 119 11.94 9.31 -23.22
CA GLN A 119 11.33 8.30 -24.09
C GLN A 119 12.36 7.64 -25.00
N SER A 120 13.33 8.40 -25.49
CA SER A 120 14.42 7.86 -26.31
C SER A 120 15.41 7.01 -25.50
N ALA A 121 15.63 7.34 -24.22
CA ALA A 121 16.54 6.64 -23.32
C ALA A 121 16.07 5.20 -23.01
N ALA A 122 14.77 4.95 -22.96
CA ALA A 122 14.23 3.60 -22.76
C ALA A 122 14.71 2.61 -23.83
N ARG A 123 14.88 3.08 -25.09
CA ARG A 123 15.42 2.27 -26.20
C ARG A 123 16.90 1.94 -26.04
N LEU A 124 17.60 2.69 -25.21
CA LEU A 124 19.00 2.47 -24.85
C LEU A 124 19.19 1.56 -23.63
N GLY A 125 18.10 1.09 -23.03
CA GLY A 125 18.15 0.26 -21.82
C GLY A 125 18.58 1.04 -20.57
N LEU A 126 18.38 2.36 -20.56
CA LEU A 126 18.64 3.21 -19.40
C LEU A 126 17.36 3.31 -18.54
N HIS A 127 17.54 3.31 -17.23
CA HIS A 127 16.50 3.64 -16.28
C HIS A 127 16.69 5.06 -15.77
N ILE A 128 15.71 5.92 -16.02
CA ILE A 128 15.76 7.35 -15.69
C ILE A 128 14.87 7.64 -14.49
N THR A 129 15.49 8.05 -13.38
CA THR A 129 14.80 8.58 -12.20
C THR A 129 14.88 10.10 -12.21
N ALA A 130 13.76 10.78 -12.35
CA ALA A 130 13.70 12.23 -12.26
C ALA A 130 13.35 12.65 -10.82
N CYS A 131 14.18 13.51 -10.25
CA CYS A 131 14.06 14.00 -8.88
C CYS A 131 13.88 15.51 -8.82
N THR A 132 13.17 15.97 -7.81
CA THR A 132 13.19 17.37 -7.36
C THR A 132 14.55 17.68 -6.71
N PRO A 133 14.85 18.95 -6.35
CA PRO A 133 16.10 19.28 -5.66
C PRO A 133 16.28 18.62 -4.28
N ALA A 134 15.25 18.03 -3.68
CA ALA A 134 15.37 17.23 -2.45
C ALA A 134 16.08 15.87 -2.69
N ALA A 135 16.05 15.40 -3.92
CA ALA A 135 16.76 14.25 -4.46
C ALA A 135 16.76 12.99 -3.56
N ILE A 136 17.95 12.42 -3.28
CA ILE A 136 18.07 11.13 -2.58
C ILE A 136 18.93 11.30 -1.33
N GLN A 137 18.49 10.67 -0.22
CA GLN A 137 19.25 10.57 1.02
C GLN A 137 19.21 9.15 1.57
N VAL A 138 20.37 8.58 1.89
CA VAL A 138 20.54 7.29 2.57
C VAL A 138 21.58 7.45 3.66
N PRO A 139 21.19 7.82 4.89
CA PRO A 139 22.13 8.13 5.97
C PRO A 139 23.04 6.94 6.35
N ALA A 140 22.59 5.69 6.17
CA ALA A 140 23.37 4.50 6.52
C ALA A 140 24.69 4.38 5.74
N ASN A 141 24.76 4.84 4.48
CA ASN A 141 25.97 4.87 3.67
C ASN A 141 26.49 6.28 3.37
N GLY A 142 25.87 7.29 3.99
CA GLY A 142 26.24 8.69 3.83
C GLY A 142 25.83 9.32 2.49
N LEU A 143 25.00 8.67 1.68
CA LEU A 143 24.50 9.25 0.43
C LEU A 143 23.56 10.42 0.73
N ASN A 144 23.89 11.61 0.22
CA ASN A 144 22.99 12.77 0.26
C ASN A 144 23.22 13.63 -1.00
N SER A 145 22.34 13.48 -1.98
CA SER A 145 22.32 14.29 -3.21
C SER A 145 21.30 15.42 -3.16
N GLY A 146 20.58 15.58 -2.04
CA GLY A 146 19.59 16.64 -1.85
C GLY A 146 20.16 17.96 -1.33
N ILE A 147 19.55 19.07 -1.71
CA ILE A 147 20.01 20.42 -1.30
C ILE A 147 19.43 20.89 0.04
N TYR A 148 18.59 20.10 0.69
CA TYR A 148 17.97 20.47 1.96
C TYR A 148 18.87 20.16 3.16
N PRO A 149 18.92 21.07 4.17
CA PRO A 149 19.90 21.01 5.25
C PRO A 149 19.62 19.94 6.32
N ALA A 150 18.43 19.32 6.32
CA ALA A 150 18.07 18.35 7.36
C ALA A 150 18.96 17.09 7.23
N ARG A 151 19.85 16.91 8.20
CA ARG A 151 20.64 15.69 8.36
C ARG A 151 19.97 14.83 9.41
N LEU A 152 19.44 13.70 8.96
CA LEU A 152 18.89 12.68 9.84
C LEU A 152 19.93 11.59 10.07
N SER A 153 19.93 11.02 11.27
CA SER A 153 20.66 9.79 11.55
C SER A 153 20.07 8.62 10.78
N ALA A 154 20.85 7.56 10.61
CA ALA A 154 20.31 6.30 10.11
C ALA A 154 19.21 5.77 11.04
N GLY A 155 18.16 5.22 10.44
CA GLY A 155 17.00 4.71 11.18
C GLY A 155 16.09 3.86 10.31
N ASN A 156 14.81 3.81 10.65
CA ASN A 156 13.88 2.84 10.09
C ASN A 156 12.68 3.46 9.33
N VAL A 157 12.71 4.77 9.08
CA VAL A 157 11.64 5.46 8.34
C VAL A 157 12.10 5.74 6.92
N ALA A 158 11.38 5.25 5.91
CA ALA A 158 11.57 5.64 4.51
C ALA A 158 10.58 6.74 4.14
N VAL A 159 11.02 7.67 3.27
CA VAL A 159 10.18 8.77 2.79
C VAL A 159 10.23 8.81 1.27
N ILE A 160 9.07 8.76 0.64
CA ILE A 160 8.90 8.99 -0.81
C ILE A 160 8.03 10.24 -0.96
N SER A 161 8.56 11.27 -1.61
CA SER A 161 7.84 12.53 -1.84
C SER A 161 7.83 12.89 -3.32
N TRP A 162 6.83 13.69 -3.72
CA TRP A 162 6.65 14.21 -5.08
C TRP A 162 6.92 15.71 -5.17
N HIS A 163 6.87 16.40 -4.01
CA HIS A 163 7.20 17.81 -3.91
C HIS A 163 8.35 18.00 -2.93
N ALA A 164 9.31 18.81 -3.32
CA ALA A 164 10.48 19.09 -2.51
C ALA A 164 10.13 19.66 -1.13
N ALA A 165 9.13 20.55 -1.07
CA ALA A 165 8.67 21.16 0.18
C ALA A 165 7.99 20.15 1.12
N THR A 166 7.17 19.23 0.58
CA THR A 166 6.55 18.14 1.36
C THR A 166 7.63 17.23 1.92
N GLY A 167 8.58 16.79 1.09
CA GLY A 167 9.72 15.98 1.54
C GLY A 167 10.49 16.65 2.67
N ALA A 168 10.84 17.94 2.52
CA ALA A 168 11.53 18.71 3.56
C ALA A 168 10.70 18.83 4.85
N GLY A 169 9.39 19.01 4.73
CA GLY A 169 8.45 19.04 5.86
C GLY A 169 8.45 17.73 6.63
N ILE A 170 8.35 16.60 5.93
CA ILE A 170 8.39 15.26 6.54
C ILE A 170 9.74 15.05 7.26
N LEU A 171 10.87 15.35 6.60
CA LEU A 171 12.20 15.22 7.20
C LEU A 171 12.35 16.10 8.45
N SER A 172 11.76 17.30 8.46
CA SER A 172 11.74 18.19 9.64
C SER A 172 10.94 17.57 10.80
N VAL A 173 9.80 16.91 10.51
CA VAL A 173 9.02 16.17 11.51
C VAL A 173 9.85 15.04 12.11
N LEU A 174 10.50 14.23 11.26
CA LEU A 174 11.36 13.13 11.72
C LEU A 174 12.51 13.63 12.60
N SER A 175 13.16 14.73 12.21
CA SER A 175 14.25 15.35 12.98
C SER A 175 13.78 15.76 14.37
N ARG A 176 12.64 16.45 14.48
CA ARG A 176 12.07 16.86 15.77
C ARG A 176 11.64 15.67 16.63
N ALA A 177 11.06 14.65 16.01
CA ALA A 177 10.70 13.42 16.71
C ALA A 177 11.92 12.55 17.08
N LYS A 178 13.14 12.95 16.72
CA LYS A 178 14.39 12.19 16.89
C LYS A 178 14.34 10.80 16.24
N LEU A 179 13.61 10.71 15.10
CA LEU A 179 13.51 9.51 14.30
C LEU A 179 14.57 9.51 13.21
N GLY A 180 15.19 8.34 13.02
CA GLY A 180 16.18 8.14 11.97
C GLY A 180 15.53 7.78 10.63
N LEU A 181 16.23 8.12 9.55
CA LEU A 181 15.84 7.88 8.17
C LEU A 181 16.54 6.63 7.63
N SER A 182 15.78 5.71 7.02
CA SER A 182 16.38 4.63 6.23
C SER A 182 16.71 5.13 4.83
N ARG A 183 15.74 5.65 4.11
CA ARG A 183 15.87 6.17 2.75
C ARG A 183 14.91 7.33 2.50
N HIS A 184 15.35 8.30 1.72
CA HIS A 184 14.49 9.35 1.17
C HIS A 184 14.72 9.48 -0.31
N ILE A 185 13.65 9.64 -1.07
CA ILE A 185 13.66 10.01 -2.46
C ILE A 185 12.53 11.00 -2.74
N SER A 186 12.86 12.08 -3.46
CA SER A 186 11.87 13.06 -3.89
C SER A 186 11.78 13.06 -5.42
N LEU A 187 10.72 12.43 -5.93
CA LEU A 187 10.47 12.27 -7.35
C LEU A 187 9.90 13.55 -7.98
N GLN A 188 10.04 13.68 -9.29
CA GLN A 188 9.43 14.75 -10.07
C GLN A 188 8.13 14.26 -10.71
N PRO A 189 6.96 14.88 -10.43
CA PRO A 189 5.71 14.52 -11.06
C PRO A 189 5.76 14.62 -12.59
N GLY A 190 5.17 13.65 -13.28
CA GLY A 190 5.05 13.64 -14.75
C GLY A 190 6.35 13.46 -15.53
N LEU A 191 7.46 13.15 -14.86
CA LEU A 191 8.76 12.98 -15.47
C LEU A 191 9.50 11.76 -14.90
N GLY A 192 10.26 11.08 -15.75
CA GLY A 192 11.02 9.89 -15.36
C GLY A 192 10.24 8.60 -15.63
N GLN A 193 10.87 7.48 -15.24
CA GLN A 193 10.34 6.11 -15.41
C GLN A 193 10.11 5.43 -14.05
N THR A 194 10.52 6.08 -12.97
CA THR A 194 10.40 5.56 -11.61
C THR A 194 9.04 5.95 -11.03
N HIS A 195 8.29 4.96 -10.58
CA HIS A 195 7.03 5.13 -9.88
C HIS A 195 7.13 4.70 -8.41
N SER A 196 6.24 5.23 -7.57
CA SER A 196 6.20 4.86 -6.15
C SER A 196 6.02 3.36 -5.94
N ALA A 197 5.26 2.68 -6.80
CA ALA A 197 5.05 1.23 -6.71
C ALA A 197 6.36 0.43 -6.75
N GLU A 198 7.26 0.77 -7.66
CA GLU A 198 8.58 0.09 -7.81
C GLU A 198 9.49 0.37 -6.61
N LEU A 199 9.45 1.59 -6.06
CA LEU A 199 10.19 1.94 -4.85
C LEU A 199 9.66 1.19 -3.63
N LEU A 200 8.34 1.02 -3.53
CA LEU A 200 7.73 0.22 -2.45
C LEU A 200 8.12 -1.25 -2.55
N ASP A 201 8.20 -1.82 -3.76
CA ASP A 201 8.70 -3.17 -3.98
C ASP A 201 10.18 -3.30 -3.56
N ALA A 202 11.02 -2.30 -3.83
CA ALA A 202 12.40 -2.27 -3.34
C ALA A 202 12.48 -2.15 -1.81
N LEU A 203 11.58 -1.36 -1.20
CA LEU A 203 11.52 -1.21 0.24
C LEU A 203 10.98 -2.46 0.95
N ASP A 204 10.26 -3.34 0.26
CA ASP A 204 9.76 -4.60 0.86
C ASP A 204 10.91 -5.47 1.36
N SER A 205 11.98 -5.59 0.57
CA SER A 205 13.18 -6.35 0.91
C SER A 205 14.17 -5.61 1.82
N ASP A 206 13.99 -4.29 2.07
CA ASP A 206 14.91 -3.50 2.90
C ASP A 206 14.75 -3.84 4.40
N PRO A 207 15.72 -4.49 5.06
CA PRO A 207 15.59 -4.90 6.46
C PRO A 207 15.60 -3.71 7.43
N LEU A 208 16.10 -2.55 7.02
CA LEU A 208 16.16 -1.36 7.86
C LEU A 208 14.82 -0.65 7.94
N THR A 209 14.05 -0.63 6.85
CA THR A 209 12.79 0.10 6.79
C THR A 209 11.67 -0.65 7.52
N ARG A 210 10.95 0.05 8.42
CA ARG A 210 9.76 -0.44 9.13
C ARG A 210 8.52 0.43 8.89
N LEU A 211 8.74 1.70 8.64
CA LEU A 211 7.71 2.69 8.37
C LEU A 211 8.01 3.40 7.05
N VAL A 212 7.01 3.49 6.18
CA VAL A 212 7.08 4.29 4.94
C VAL A 212 6.11 5.44 5.02
N VAL A 213 6.59 6.65 4.79
CA VAL A 213 5.77 7.85 4.60
C VAL A 213 5.79 8.18 3.11
N LEU A 214 4.65 8.03 2.47
CA LEU A 214 4.47 8.23 1.04
C LEU A 214 3.58 9.45 0.79
N GLU A 215 4.08 10.45 0.09
CA GLU A 215 3.24 11.51 -0.47
C GLU A 215 2.45 10.94 -1.65
N TYR A 216 1.13 11.12 -1.62
CA TYR A 216 0.24 10.58 -2.64
C TYR A 216 0.27 11.44 -3.91
N ASN A 217 0.56 10.82 -5.04
CA ASN A 217 0.42 11.41 -6.36
C ASN A 217 -0.72 10.69 -7.13
N PRO A 218 -1.83 11.37 -7.43
CA PRO A 218 -2.97 10.77 -8.12
C PRO A 218 -2.73 10.48 -9.60
N ASP A 219 -1.64 10.99 -10.18
CA ASP A 219 -1.30 10.81 -11.61
C ASP A 219 -0.44 9.56 -11.87
N GLU A 220 -0.09 8.82 -10.81
CA GLU A 220 0.59 7.53 -10.93
C GLU A 220 -0.34 6.40 -11.40
N PRO A 221 0.20 5.28 -11.87
CA PRO A 221 -0.57 4.05 -12.09
C PRO A 221 -1.15 3.52 -10.78
N LEU A 222 -2.35 4.02 -10.40
CA LEU A 222 -2.94 3.79 -9.06
C LEU A 222 -3.16 2.31 -8.73
N ARG A 223 -3.46 1.46 -9.74
CA ARG A 223 -3.58 0.03 -9.54
C ARG A 223 -2.29 -0.59 -9.03
N ASP A 224 -1.17 -0.26 -9.64
CA ASP A 224 0.15 -0.77 -9.25
C ASP A 224 0.56 -0.22 -7.89
N LEU A 225 0.29 1.08 -7.67
CA LEU A 225 0.56 1.74 -6.39
C LEU A 225 -0.16 1.05 -5.22
N PHE A 226 -1.49 0.89 -5.31
CA PHE A 226 -2.26 0.31 -4.21
C PHE A 226 -2.01 -1.19 -4.05
N SER A 227 -1.67 -1.91 -5.12
CA SER A 227 -1.21 -3.29 -5.04
C SER A 227 0.15 -3.39 -4.32
N ALA A 228 1.12 -2.51 -4.63
CA ALA A 228 2.41 -2.45 -3.93
C ALA A 228 2.24 -2.11 -2.44
N ILE A 229 1.43 -1.09 -2.12
CA ILE A 229 1.11 -0.76 -0.73
C ILE A 229 0.50 -1.96 -0.01
N ARG A 230 -0.48 -2.64 -0.64
CA ARG A 230 -1.14 -3.80 -0.06
C ARG A 230 -0.15 -4.94 0.23
N HIS A 231 0.81 -5.17 -0.64
CA HIS A 231 1.85 -6.16 -0.42
C HIS A 231 2.76 -5.75 0.73
N LEU A 232 3.32 -4.55 0.69
CA LEU A 232 4.24 -4.00 1.68
C LEU A 232 3.65 -3.97 3.10
N THR A 233 2.37 -3.62 3.24
CA THR A 233 1.70 -3.53 4.55
C THR A 233 1.48 -4.89 5.24
N ARG A 234 1.84 -6.00 4.61
CA ARG A 234 1.92 -7.31 5.29
C ARG A 234 3.01 -7.32 6.36
N GLN A 235 4.10 -6.58 6.14
CA GLN A 235 5.27 -6.58 7.02
C GLN A 235 5.59 -5.21 7.59
N LYS A 236 5.33 -4.12 6.85
CA LYS A 236 5.72 -2.75 7.18
C LYS A 236 4.50 -1.85 7.35
N SER A 237 4.66 -0.76 8.07
CA SER A 237 3.61 0.24 8.20
C SER A 237 3.74 1.30 7.11
N VAL A 238 2.62 1.78 6.57
CA VAL A 238 2.59 2.80 5.51
C VAL A 238 1.64 3.94 5.91
N ILE A 239 2.11 5.17 5.75
CA ILE A 239 1.31 6.40 5.80
C ILE A 239 1.24 6.95 4.39
N LEU A 240 0.04 7.12 3.85
CA LEU A 240 -0.23 7.81 2.60
C LEU A 240 -0.68 9.23 2.92
N HIS A 241 0.12 10.23 2.57
CA HIS A 241 -0.19 11.63 2.81
C HIS A 241 -0.69 12.31 1.54
N CYS A 242 -1.95 12.74 1.57
CA CYS A 242 -2.61 13.44 0.46
C CYS A 242 -2.39 14.95 0.62
N THR A 243 -1.68 15.58 -0.31
CA THR A 243 -1.35 17.01 -0.29
C THR A 243 -2.27 17.87 -1.17
N HIS A 244 -2.97 17.25 -2.11
CA HIS A 244 -3.96 17.96 -2.95
C HIS A 244 -5.34 17.99 -2.27
N HIS A 245 -6.21 18.88 -2.76
CA HIS A 245 -7.58 18.93 -2.29
C HIS A 245 -8.35 17.69 -2.78
N ALA A 246 -8.59 16.75 -1.87
CA ALA A 246 -9.46 15.62 -2.10
C ALA A 246 -10.90 15.99 -1.73
N ASP A 247 -11.83 15.84 -2.66
CA ASP A 247 -13.25 16.01 -2.37
C ASP A 247 -13.80 14.86 -1.49
N GLU A 248 -15.07 14.92 -1.13
CA GLU A 248 -15.68 13.94 -0.24
C GLU A 248 -15.67 12.52 -0.83
N GLU A 249 -15.87 12.38 -2.15
CA GLU A 249 -15.84 11.08 -2.83
C GLU A 249 -14.43 10.50 -2.84
N GLU A 250 -13.43 11.30 -3.20
CA GLU A 250 -12.04 10.88 -3.18
C GLU A 250 -11.57 10.50 -1.78
N GLN A 251 -11.93 11.27 -0.76
CA GLN A 251 -11.64 10.92 0.64
C GLN A 251 -12.29 9.61 1.05
N ALA A 252 -13.55 9.36 0.65
CA ALA A 252 -14.24 8.10 0.94
C ALA A 252 -13.56 6.92 0.24
N ILE A 253 -13.12 7.09 -1.01
CA ILE A 253 -12.34 6.08 -1.76
C ILE A 253 -11.02 5.80 -1.07
N LEU A 254 -10.24 6.83 -0.69
CA LEU A 254 -8.95 6.66 -0.03
C LEU A 254 -9.11 5.96 1.34
N ARG A 255 -10.16 6.27 2.10
CA ARG A 255 -10.51 5.53 3.33
C ARG A 255 -10.89 4.08 3.07
N HIS A 256 -11.58 3.79 1.96
CA HIS A 256 -11.86 2.41 1.55
C HIS A 256 -10.57 1.65 1.21
N LEU A 257 -9.70 2.26 0.40
CA LEU A 257 -8.40 1.70 0.02
C LEU A 257 -7.47 1.51 1.24
N SER A 258 -7.50 2.45 2.20
CA SER A 258 -6.81 2.32 3.48
C SER A 258 -7.20 1.03 4.21
N ARG A 259 -8.48 0.74 4.32
CA ARG A 259 -8.99 -0.51 4.92
C ARG A 259 -8.64 -1.75 4.10
N TYR A 260 -8.68 -1.64 2.78
CA TYR A 260 -8.37 -2.76 1.88
C TYR A 260 -6.87 -3.08 1.83
N CYS A 261 -6.02 -2.06 1.76
CA CYS A 261 -4.57 -2.22 1.64
C CYS A 261 -3.84 -2.21 2.99
N GLY A 262 -4.43 -1.67 4.07
CA GLY A 262 -3.84 -1.67 5.41
C GLY A 262 -2.86 -0.51 5.67
N PHE A 263 -3.06 0.66 5.07
CA PHE A 263 -2.26 1.87 5.31
C PHE A 263 -3.06 2.94 6.06
N LEU A 264 -2.37 3.87 6.72
CA LEU A 264 -3.01 5.07 7.24
C LEU A 264 -3.05 6.15 6.16
N VAL A 265 -4.22 6.79 5.98
CA VAL A 265 -4.36 7.96 5.11
C VAL A 265 -4.43 9.22 5.96
N THR A 266 -3.75 10.28 5.52
CA THR A 266 -3.72 11.60 6.17
C THR A 266 -3.91 12.71 5.14
N PHE A 267 -4.68 13.74 5.49
CA PHE A 267 -5.05 14.84 4.60
C PHE A 267 -4.48 16.18 5.06
N THR A 268 -3.90 16.24 6.25
CA THR A 268 -3.29 17.46 6.80
C THR A 268 -1.91 17.17 7.38
N PRO A 269 -1.01 18.17 7.45
CA PRO A 269 0.31 18.00 8.09
C PRO A 269 0.21 17.55 9.56
N ASP A 270 -0.80 18.03 10.30
CA ASP A 270 -1.03 17.62 11.70
C ASP A 270 -1.42 16.15 11.82
N GLU A 271 -2.24 15.66 10.88
CA GLU A 271 -2.58 14.23 10.79
C GLU A 271 -1.34 13.38 10.48
N MET A 272 -0.55 13.82 9.51
CA MET A 272 0.70 13.13 9.14
C MET A 272 1.68 13.07 10.32
N LEU A 273 1.88 14.18 11.02
CA LEU A 273 2.73 14.23 12.22
C LEU A 273 2.23 13.24 13.27
N ALA A 274 0.95 13.27 13.59
CA ALA A 274 0.35 12.36 14.57
C ALA A 274 0.48 10.88 14.15
N ALA A 275 0.28 10.57 12.86
CA ALA A 275 0.43 9.22 12.33
C ALA A 275 1.88 8.72 12.37
N ILE A 276 2.87 9.59 12.06
CA ILE A 276 4.30 9.26 12.19
C ILE A 276 4.63 8.89 13.64
N HIS A 277 4.23 9.71 14.61
CA HIS A 277 4.45 9.41 16.03
C HIS A 277 3.78 8.11 16.44
N ALA A 278 2.55 7.88 15.99
CA ALA A 278 1.77 6.69 16.29
C ALA A 278 2.46 5.40 15.81
N LEU A 279 2.99 5.40 14.58
CA LEU A 279 3.55 4.20 13.97
C LEU A 279 5.03 3.97 14.33
N ALA A 280 5.76 5.03 14.66
CA ALA A 280 7.17 4.94 15.03
C ALA A 280 7.40 4.41 16.45
N CYS A 281 6.40 4.51 17.35
CA CYS A 281 6.53 4.02 18.72
C CYS A 281 6.43 2.50 18.88
N GLY A 282 6.20 1.76 17.78
CA GLY A 282 6.12 0.29 17.79
C GLY A 282 4.72 -0.25 18.11
N LYS A 283 4.65 -1.50 18.60
CA LYS A 283 3.38 -2.12 18.95
C LYS A 283 2.89 -1.56 20.28
N LEU A 284 1.74 -0.93 20.25
CA LEU A 284 0.98 -0.51 21.41
C LEU A 284 -0.34 -1.29 21.40
N ASP A 285 -0.59 -2.12 22.41
CA ASP A 285 -1.88 -2.78 22.56
C ASP A 285 -2.70 -2.03 23.61
N ALA A 286 -3.01 -0.76 23.30
CA ALA A 286 -3.74 0.12 24.20
C ALA A 286 -5.05 0.56 23.56
N LYS A 287 -6.16 0.31 24.25
CA LYS A 287 -7.52 0.72 23.86
C LYS A 287 -8.03 1.89 24.69
N LYS A 288 -7.43 2.09 25.86
CA LYS A 288 -7.82 3.11 26.84
C LYS A 288 -6.67 4.04 27.10
N LEU A 289 -6.96 5.34 27.08
CA LEU A 289 -6.01 6.40 27.37
C LEU A 289 -6.30 7.00 28.74
N HIS A 290 -5.37 6.85 29.67
CA HIS A 290 -5.44 7.50 30.99
C HIS A 290 -4.85 8.91 30.89
N VAL A 291 -5.37 9.86 31.66
CA VAL A 291 -4.93 11.26 31.64
C VAL A 291 -4.54 11.72 33.02
N ILE A 292 -3.38 12.38 33.10
CA ILE A 292 -2.97 13.23 34.23
C ILE A 292 -2.73 14.65 33.70
N ALA A 293 -3.23 15.67 34.43
CA ALA A 293 -3.16 17.05 33.97
C ALA A 293 -3.06 18.03 35.15
N ASN A 294 -2.31 19.12 34.98
CA ASN A 294 -2.29 20.21 35.93
C ASN A 294 -3.27 21.36 35.58
N THR A 295 -4.25 21.05 34.72
CA THR A 295 -5.38 21.93 34.39
C THR A 295 -6.66 21.10 34.35
N PRO A 296 -7.85 21.65 34.62
CA PRO A 296 -9.11 20.97 34.39
C PRO A 296 -9.20 20.53 32.92
N CYS A 297 -9.52 19.28 32.68
CA CYS A 297 -9.42 18.69 31.33
C CYS A 297 -10.67 17.90 30.90
N ASP A 298 -11.84 18.17 31.49
CA ASP A 298 -13.11 17.50 31.14
C ASP A 298 -13.49 17.72 29.65
N TRP A 299 -13.06 18.84 29.07
CA TRP A 299 -13.21 19.12 27.64
C TRP A 299 -12.54 18.07 26.73
N LEU A 300 -11.51 17.38 27.21
CA LEU A 300 -10.86 16.31 26.47
C LEU A 300 -11.80 15.13 26.16
N GLN A 301 -12.81 14.89 27.01
CA GLN A 301 -13.77 13.80 26.80
C GLN A 301 -14.54 13.98 25.48
N SER A 302 -15.01 15.20 25.20
CA SER A 302 -15.72 15.49 23.94
C SER A 302 -14.79 15.34 22.73
N GLN A 303 -13.55 15.78 22.85
CA GLN A 303 -12.56 15.64 21.77
C GLN A 303 -12.15 14.17 21.57
N ALA A 304 -11.92 13.41 22.64
CA ALA A 304 -11.62 11.99 22.58
C ALA A 304 -12.78 11.19 21.98
N ALA A 305 -14.01 11.51 22.38
CA ALA A 305 -15.21 10.89 21.84
C ALA A 305 -15.36 11.10 20.33
N SER A 306 -14.97 12.27 19.79
CA SER A 306 -14.97 12.53 18.34
C SER A 306 -14.01 11.60 17.56
N PHE A 307 -13.00 11.03 18.24
CA PHE A 307 -12.09 10.03 17.71
C PHE A 307 -12.48 8.59 18.10
N GLY A 308 -13.57 8.40 18.85
CA GLY A 308 -13.93 7.07 19.37
C GLY A 308 -12.98 6.54 20.46
N ILE A 309 -12.21 7.41 21.10
CA ILE A 309 -11.24 7.05 22.15
C ILE A 309 -11.94 6.97 23.51
N ALA A 310 -11.79 5.82 24.19
CA ALA A 310 -12.19 5.68 25.59
C ALA A 310 -11.15 6.35 26.50
N LEU A 311 -11.51 7.53 27.02
CA LEU A 311 -10.66 8.29 27.91
C LEU A 311 -10.99 7.94 29.37
N GLN A 312 -9.97 7.61 30.15
CA GLN A 312 -10.07 7.37 31.58
C GLN A 312 -9.19 8.36 32.33
N MET A 313 -9.75 8.97 33.35
CA MET A 313 -8.95 9.82 34.22
C MET A 313 -8.15 8.95 35.17
N ALA A 314 -6.87 9.25 35.34
CA ALA A 314 -5.97 8.48 36.17
C ALA A 314 -6.42 8.52 37.64
N ASP A 315 -6.39 7.32 38.28
CA ASP A 315 -6.73 7.21 39.70
C ASP A 315 -5.71 7.98 40.56
N ARG A 316 -6.20 8.83 41.43
CA ARG A 316 -5.44 9.35 42.55
C ARG A 316 -5.42 8.27 43.65
N ASN A 317 -4.31 7.59 43.80
CA ASN A 317 -4.17 6.65 44.92
C ASN A 317 -4.34 7.38 46.26
N HIS A 318 -5.48 7.10 46.94
CA HIS A 318 -5.71 7.11 48.39
C HIS A 318 -5.77 8.42 49.15
N THR A 319 -6.39 9.49 48.59
CA THR A 319 -6.98 10.51 49.50
C THR A 319 -8.43 10.78 49.11
N PRO A 320 -9.39 10.56 50.07
CA PRO A 320 -10.78 10.84 49.81
C PRO A 320 -11.06 12.34 50.08
N SER A 321 -10.81 13.17 49.10
CA SER A 321 -11.38 14.52 49.05
C SER A 321 -11.66 14.90 47.62
N GLU A 322 -12.95 14.99 47.33
CA GLU A 322 -13.61 15.78 46.31
C GLU A 322 -12.70 16.37 45.25
N SER A 323 -12.44 15.65 44.17
CA SER A 323 -12.11 16.35 42.91
C SER A 323 -11.80 15.43 41.77
N HIS A 324 -12.62 15.44 40.85
CA HIS A 324 -12.49 15.68 39.43
C HIS A 324 -11.22 15.10 38.75
N ASN A 325 -11.34 13.82 38.33
CA ASN A 325 -10.90 13.36 37.00
C ASN A 325 -9.48 13.75 36.54
N GLY A 326 -8.42 13.12 37.07
CA GLY A 326 -7.06 13.24 36.53
C GLY A 326 -6.35 14.58 36.76
N TYR A 327 -7.04 15.54 37.32
CA TYR A 327 -6.50 16.86 37.67
C TYR A 327 -5.66 16.78 38.94
N ILE A 328 -4.38 17.20 38.87
CA ILE A 328 -3.39 17.04 39.96
C ILE A 328 -3.06 18.36 40.68
N GLY A 329 -3.86 19.39 40.44
CA GLY A 329 -3.62 20.74 40.97
C GLY A 329 -2.87 21.61 39.95
N SER A 330 -3.03 22.95 40.08
CA SER A 330 -2.47 23.90 39.11
C SER A 330 -0.95 24.03 39.16
N ASN A 331 -0.33 23.73 40.32
CA ASN A 331 1.10 23.91 40.54
C ASN A 331 1.75 22.65 41.15
N PRO A 332 1.76 21.51 40.44
CA PRO A 332 2.39 20.28 40.92
C PRO A 332 3.92 20.46 40.89
N SER A 333 4.61 19.92 41.90
CA SER A 333 6.05 19.79 41.83
C SER A 333 6.45 18.71 40.79
N THR A 334 7.67 18.82 40.28
CA THR A 334 8.22 17.81 39.35
C THR A 334 8.16 16.40 39.93
N LEU A 335 8.48 16.23 41.23
CA LEU A 335 8.40 14.96 41.93
C LEU A 335 6.97 14.43 42.01
N HIS A 336 5.98 15.29 42.27
CA HIS A 336 4.58 14.89 42.33
C HIS A 336 4.08 14.41 40.94
N TYR A 337 4.39 15.18 39.89
CA TYR A 337 4.02 14.81 38.53
C TYR A 337 4.64 13.47 38.10
N ARG A 338 5.95 13.32 38.36
CA ARG A 338 6.70 12.09 38.08
C ARG A 338 6.13 10.91 38.83
N GLY A 339 5.90 11.04 40.14
CA GLY A 339 5.38 9.94 40.98
C GLY A 339 4.01 9.45 40.53
N LEU A 340 3.09 10.38 40.18
CA LEU A 340 1.78 10.01 39.64
C LEU A 340 1.87 9.34 38.29
N ALA A 341 2.72 9.84 37.39
CA ALA A 341 2.95 9.23 36.08
C ALA A 341 3.52 7.82 36.24
N GLU A 342 4.52 7.63 37.10
CA GLU A 342 5.16 6.34 37.37
C GLU A 342 4.18 5.33 37.96
N ASN A 343 3.39 5.72 38.99
CA ASN A 343 2.36 4.87 39.58
C ASN A 343 1.33 4.42 38.55
N ASN A 344 0.88 5.33 37.67
CA ASN A 344 -0.05 4.95 36.61
C ASN A 344 0.59 4.02 35.58
N LEU A 345 1.83 4.26 35.17
CA LEU A 345 2.55 3.39 34.23
C LEU A 345 2.79 1.99 34.81
N GLN A 346 2.96 1.86 36.12
CA GLN A 346 3.10 0.57 36.80
C GLN A 346 1.76 -0.17 37.03
N SER A 347 0.64 0.58 37.08
CA SER A 347 -0.70 0.03 37.30
C SER A 347 -1.14 -0.90 36.18
N HIS A 348 -1.65 -2.10 36.47
CA HIS A 348 -2.20 -3.03 35.50
C HIS A 348 -3.45 -2.49 34.75
N HIS A 349 -4.13 -1.49 35.33
CA HIS A 349 -5.32 -0.89 34.70
C HIS A 349 -5.00 0.17 33.65
N THR A 350 -3.79 0.73 33.66
CA THR A 350 -3.35 1.73 32.68
C THR A 350 -2.73 1.06 31.48
N GLU A 351 -3.32 1.26 30.31
CA GLU A 351 -2.80 0.75 29.05
C GLU A 351 -1.88 1.78 28.35
N ALA A 352 -2.28 3.05 28.38
CA ALA A 352 -1.51 4.20 27.90
C ALA A 352 -1.77 5.42 28.79
N LEU A 353 -0.80 6.32 28.90
CA LEU A 353 -0.91 7.53 29.71
C LEU A 353 -0.66 8.78 28.87
N LEU A 354 -1.54 9.78 29.02
CA LEU A 354 -1.35 11.16 28.52
C LEU A 354 -1.06 12.07 29.70
N ALA A 355 0.12 12.68 29.68
CA ALA A 355 0.49 13.73 30.62
C ALA A 355 0.33 15.09 29.95
N LEU A 356 -0.64 15.90 30.43
CA LEU A 356 -0.89 17.24 29.95
C LEU A 356 -0.23 18.25 30.90
N VAL A 357 0.83 18.88 30.45
CA VAL A 357 1.62 19.86 31.20
C VAL A 357 1.35 21.25 30.68
N VAL A 358 0.67 22.06 31.49
CA VAL A 358 0.44 23.47 31.18
C VAL A 358 1.40 24.31 32.00
N PRO A 359 2.15 25.25 31.39
CA PRO A 359 3.04 26.16 32.11
C PRO A 359 2.26 27.01 33.10
N THR A 360 2.79 27.13 34.33
CA THR A 360 2.26 28.02 35.36
C THR A 360 3.41 28.83 36.00
N ALA A 361 3.10 29.88 36.69
CA ALA A 361 4.13 30.73 37.31
C ALA A 361 5.01 29.99 38.35
N GLN A 362 4.54 28.85 38.85
CA GLN A 362 5.22 28.08 39.90
C GLN A 362 5.68 26.70 39.45
N SER A 363 5.27 26.24 38.28
CA SER A 363 5.69 24.95 37.73
C SER A 363 6.86 25.12 36.77
N ASN A 364 7.92 24.33 36.97
CA ASN A 364 9.01 24.26 36.00
C ASN A 364 8.66 23.24 34.89
N GLU A 365 8.03 23.74 33.82
CA GLU A 365 7.62 22.92 32.68
C GLU A 365 8.80 22.11 32.10
N ALA A 366 9.97 22.71 31.99
CA ALA A 366 11.15 22.06 31.44
C ALA A 366 11.59 20.84 32.28
N GLU A 367 11.61 20.99 33.61
CA GLU A 367 11.95 19.91 34.53
C GLU A 367 10.87 18.80 34.52
N ILE A 368 9.60 19.16 34.53
CA ILE A 368 8.49 18.20 34.46
C ILE A 368 8.58 17.41 33.14
N THR A 369 8.70 18.10 32.01
CA THR A 369 8.81 17.46 30.70
C THR A 369 10.02 16.54 30.62
N HIS A 370 11.17 16.98 31.15
CA HIS A 370 12.38 16.16 31.18
C HIS A 370 12.19 14.90 32.07
N ALA A 371 11.60 15.04 33.24
CA ALA A 371 11.29 13.89 34.11
C ALA A 371 10.33 12.88 33.45
N LEU A 372 9.30 13.37 32.73
CA LEU A 372 8.41 12.52 31.96
C LEU A 372 9.11 11.82 30.79
N GLN A 373 10.05 12.49 30.12
CA GLN A 373 10.89 11.90 29.07
C GLN A 373 11.75 10.74 29.59
N GLN A 374 12.31 10.88 30.80
CA GLN A 374 13.02 9.81 31.46
C GLN A 374 12.12 8.60 31.75
N LEU A 375 10.91 8.83 32.26
CA LEU A 375 9.92 7.76 32.47
C LEU A 375 9.52 7.07 31.15
N GLN A 376 9.36 7.84 30.08
CA GLN A 376 9.03 7.28 28.76
C GLN A 376 10.09 6.29 28.25
N GLN A 377 11.37 6.51 28.60
CA GLN A 377 12.45 5.59 28.25
C GLN A 377 12.54 4.35 29.16
N GLN A 378 12.06 4.47 30.39
CA GLN A 378 12.13 3.40 31.42
C GLN A 378 10.98 2.42 31.36
N HIS A 379 9.81 2.84 30.88
CA HIS A 379 8.59 2.06 30.86
C HIS A 379 8.24 1.57 29.43
N GLN A 380 7.67 0.37 29.35
CA GLN A 380 7.20 -0.19 28.07
C GLN A 380 5.84 0.38 27.66
N LYS A 381 5.03 0.85 28.60
CA LYS A 381 3.74 1.46 28.31
C LYS A 381 3.91 2.84 27.70
N PRO A 382 3.08 3.19 26.69
CA PRO A 382 3.20 4.46 26.02
C PRO A 382 2.84 5.62 26.93
N LEU A 383 3.73 6.58 27.00
CA LEU A 383 3.53 7.86 27.65
C LEU A 383 3.49 8.96 26.59
N PHE A 384 2.32 9.54 26.38
CA PHE A 384 2.12 10.71 25.54
C PHE A 384 2.33 11.95 26.39
N ILE A 385 3.18 12.86 25.94
CA ILE A 385 3.46 14.11 26.66
C ILE A 385 2.91 15.26 25.82
N SER A 386 2.02 16.06 26.38
CA SER A 386 1.53 17.29 25.77
C SER A 386 2.00 18.50 26.57
N SER A 387 2.94 19.28 26.01
CA SER A 387 3.51 20.47 26.60
C SER A 387 4.03 21.40 25.51
N PRO A 388 3.95 22.73 25.64
CA PRO A 388 4.49 23.68 24.67
C PRO A 388 5.98 23.48 24.34
N LEU A 389 6.78 22.96 25.28
CA LEU A 389 8.21 22.69 25.12
C LEU A 389 8.52 21.27 24.65
N SER A 390 7.50 20.45 24.39
CA SER A 390 7.70 19.05 23.98
C SER A 390 8.39 18.94 22.62
N ASP A 391 9.45 18.10 22.58
CA ASP A 391 10.22 17.78 21.38
C ASP A 391 10.81 16.36 21.49
N GLY A 392 10.30 15.41 20.69
CA GLY A 392 10.67 14.01 20.72
C GLY A 392 9.53 13.09 20.32
N LEU A 393 9.77 11.76 20.32
CA LEU A 393 8.77 10.78 20.01
C LEU A 393 7.65 10.75 21.08
N LEU A 394 6.40 10.70 20.65
CA LEU A 394 5.18 10.80 21.47
C LEU A 394 5.10 12.08 22.32
N GLN A 395 5.77 13.14 21.87
CA GLN A 395 5.75 14.45 22.51
C GLN A 395 5.12 15.47 21.59
N PHE A 396 4.15 16.22 22.11
CA PHE A 396 3.28 17.08 21.33
C PHE A 396 3.15 18.46 21.98
N ARG A 397 3.18 19.50 21.16
CA ARG A 397 2.92 20.87 21.62
C ARG A 397 1.42 21.16 21.77
N ASN A 398 0.58 20.25 21.32
CA ASN A 398 -0.86 20.38 21.27
C ASN A 398 -1.51 19.05 21.66
N THR A 399 -2.43 19.10 22.61
CA THR A 399 -3.13 17.91 23.14
C THR A 399 -3.97 17.19 22.08
N GLY A 400 -4.56 17.95 21.15
CA GLY A 400 -5.30 17.37 20.02
C GLY A 400 -4.41 16.50 19.12
N GLN A 401 -3.14 16.84 18.95
CA GLN A 401 -2.18 16.00 18.24
C GLN A 401 -1.87 14.71 19.00
N ALA A 402 -1.76 14.77 20.34
CA ALA A 402 -1.55 13.59 21.17
C ALA A 402 -2.73 12.62 21.08
N LEU A 403 -3.97 13.11 21.19
CA LEU A 403 -5.18 12.31 21.02
C LEU A 403 -5.26 11.71 19.62
N ARG A 404 -4.93 12.48 18.60
CA ARG A 404 -4.91 12.01 17.21
C ARG A 404 -3.84 10.94 16.98
N ALA A 405 -2.68 11.05 17.61
CA ALA A 405 -1.65 10.01 17.55
C ALA A 405 -2.12 8.72 18.20
N PHE A 406 -2.79 8.80 19.36
CA PHE A 406 -3.41 7.62 19.97
C PHE A 406 -4.50 7.01 19.08
N PHE A 407 -5.35 7.84 18.46
CA PHE A 407 -6.34 7.38 17.48
C PHE A 407 -5.69 6.64 16.31
N TYR A 408 -4.66 7.20 15.68
CA TYR A 408 -3.99 6.55 14.55
C TYR A 408 -3.31 5.25 14.95
N HIS A 409 -2.79 5.18 16.16
CA HIS A 409 -2.23 3.93 16.66
C HIS A 409 -3.30 2.85 16.74
N HIS A 410 -4.43 3.15 17.39
CA HIS A 410 -5.56 2.23 17.50
C HIS A 410 -6.13 1.86 16.12
N HIS A 411 -6.35 2.85 15.26
CA HIS A 411 -6.85 2.65 13.90
C HIS A 411 -5.93 1.77 13.04
N ASN A 412 -4.62 1.92 13.14
CA ASN A 412 -3.68 1.03 12.45
C ASN A 412 -3.79 -0.42 12.93
N HIS A 413 -4.05 -0.64 14.23
CA HIS A 413 -4.30 -1.97 14.75
C HIS A 413 -5.60 -2.56 14.19
N GLU A 414 -6.66 -1.77 14.11
CA GLU A 414 -7.92 -2.16 13.48
C GLU A 414 -7.73 -2.50 11.99
N LEU A 415 -6.97 -1.69 11.23
CA LEU A 415 -6.67 -1.96 9.82
C LEU A 415 -5.95 -3.30 9.65
N LYS A 416 -5.00 -3.63 10.53
CA LYS A 416 -4.32 -4.94 10.52
C LYS A 416 -5.28 -6.08 10.84
N ALA A 417 -6.18 -5.90 11.80
CA ALA A 417 -7.22 -6.89 12.12
C ALA A 417 -8.21 -7.09 10.97
N LEU A 418 -8.60 -6.02 10.29
CA LEU A 418 -9.48 -6.09 9.12
C LEU A 418 -8.87 -6.88 7.94
N ARG A 419 -7.56 -6.85 7.78
CA ARG A 419 -6.85 -7.57 6.70
C ARG A 419 -6.85 -9.08 6.85
N ILE A 420 -6.90 -9.57 8.07
CA ILE A 420 -6.94 -11.02 8.35
C ILE A 420 -8.38 -11.56 8.44
N GLN A 421 -9.38 -10.72 8.21
CA GLN A 421 -10.76 -11.17 8.14
C GLN A 421 -11.02 -11.94 6.84
N THR A 422 -11.72 -13.06 6.97
CA THR A 422 -12.22 -13.84 5.86
C THR A 422 -13.66 -13.45 5.54
N ALA A 423 -14.01 -13.48 4.26
CA ALA A 423 -15.39 -13.27 3.84
C ALA A 423 -16.24 -14.51 4.16
N LYS A 424 -17.52 -14.29 4.42
CA LYS A 424 -18.48 -15.39 4.55
C LYS A 424 -18.79 -15.99 3.18
N PRO A 425 -19.15 -17.29 3.13
CA PRO A 425 -19.59 -17.91 1.91
C PRO A 425 -20.72 -17.11 1.23
N ARG A 426 -20.75 -17.18 -0.09
CA ARG A 426 -21.80 -16.52 -0.87
C ARG A 426 -23.16 -17.11 -0.52
N PRO A 427 -24.16 -16.29 -0.17
CA PRO A 427 -25.50 -16.78 0.13
C PRO A 427 -26.15 -17.51 -1.07
N ALA A 428 -26.71 -18.69 -0.85
CA ALA A 428 -27.32 -19.53 -1.89
C ALA A 428 -28.54 -18.90 -2.57
N TYR A 429 -29.19 -17.89 -1.96
CA TYR A 429 -30.36 -17.22 -2.53
C TYR A 429 -30.01 -16.18 -3.61
N LEU A 430 -28.72 -15.86 -3.82
CA LEU A 430 -28.33 -14.86 -4.81
C LEU A 430 -28.59 -15.36 -6.23
N LYS A 431 -29.22 -14.51 -7.03
CA LYS A 431 -29.58 -14.79 -8.42
C LYS A 431 -28.65 -14.04 -9.36
N MET A 432 -28.20 -14.70 -10.42
CA MET A 432 -27.51 -14.02 -11.51
C MET A 432 -28.44 -13.02 -12.18
N PRO A 433 -27.99 -11.78 -12.44
CA PRO A 433 -28.77 -10.80 -13.16
C PRO A 433 -29.05 -11.26 -14.59
N ASP A 434 -30.20 -10.86 -15.13
CA ASP A 434 -30.54 -11.10 -16.54
C ASP A 434 -29.80 -10.09 -17.43
N LEU A 435 -28.59 -10.47 -17.81
CA LEU A 435 -27.70 -9.63 -18.62
C LEU A 435 -28.16 -9.50 -20.07
N ALA A 436 -28.92 -10.48 -20.58
CA ALA A 436 -29.47 -10.43 -21.93
C ALA A 436 -30.54 -9.32 -22.05
N ALA A 437 -31.41 -9.20 -21.05
CA ALA A 437 -32.36 -8.11 -20.97
C ALA A 437 -31.73 -6.72 -20.90
N LEU A 438 -30.59 -6.61 -20.23
CA LEU A 438 -29.84 -5.36 -20.07
C LEU A 438 -29.03 -4.97 -21.32
N SER A 439 -28.47 -5.94 -22.04
CA SER A 439 -27.69 -5.69 -23.25
C SER A 439 -28.54 -5.32 -24.47
N ALA A 440 -29.79 -5.75 -24.50
CA ALA A 440 -30.72 -5.47 -25.59
C ALA A 440 -31.34 -4.05 -25.53
N ALA A 441 -31.33 -3.41 -24.36
CA ALA A 441 -31.94 -2.11 -24.16
C ALA A 441 -30.89 -0.98 -24.26
N GLN A 442 -31.08 -0.03 -25.17
CA GLN A 442 -30.21 1.17 -25.27
C GLN A 442 -30.34 2.10 -24.04
N ALA A 443 -31.51 2.09 -23.37
CA ALA A 443 -31.80 2.80 -22.13
C ALA A 443 -32.85 2.04 -21.33
N PRO A 444 -32.48 1.09 -20.45
CA PRO A 444 -33.43 0.33 -19.69
C PRO A 444 -34.19 1.23 -18.70
N THR A 445 -35.49 0.99 -18.58
CA THR A 445 -36.32 1.68 -17.58
C THR A 445 -35.93 1.23 -16.16
N PRO A 446 -36.26 2.03 -15.11
CA PRO A 446 -36.02 1.63 -13.71
C PRO A 446 -36.62 0.26 -13.37
N ALA A 447 -37.84 -0.03 -13.85
CA ALA A 447 -38.49 -1.32 -13.66
C ALA A 447 -37.74 -2.49 -14.31
N GLN A 448 -37.29 -2.31 -15.55
CA GLN A 448 -36.47 -3.31 -16.25
C GLN A 448 -35.14 -3.55 -15.54
N LEU A 449 -34.49 -2.50 -14.99
CA LEU A 449 -33.27 -2.63 -14.19
C LEU A 449 -33.54 -3.39 -12.89
N ALA A 450 -34.58 -3.04 -12.14
CA ALA A 450 -34.94 -3.72 -10.91
C ALA A 450 -35.21 -5.21 -11.15
N GLN A 451 -35.98 -5.53 -12.20
CA GLN A 451 -36.25 -6.91 -12.59
C GLN A 451 -34.97 -7.67 -12.99
N ALA A 452 -34.16 -7.08 -13.86
CA ALA A 452 -32.93 -7.71 -14.33
C ALA A 452 -31.88 -7.92 -13.21
N LEU A 453 -31.86 -7.00 -12.24
CA LEU A 453 -30.93 -7.08 -11.07
C LEU A 453 -31.52 -7.92 -9.93
N HIS A 454 -32.73 -8.43 -10.07
CA HIS A 454 -33.49 -9.14 -9.02
C HIS A 454 -33.65 -8.32 -7.73
N LEU A 455 -33.89 -7.03 -7.86
CA LEU A 455 -34.07 -6.11 -6.75
C LEU A 455 -35.56 -5.77 -6.57
N PRO A 456 -36.05 -5.60 -5.33
CA PRO A 456 -37.43 -5.13 -5.09
C PRO A 456 -37.56 -3.67 -5.55
N GLU A 457 -38.48 -3.42 -6.50
CA GLU A 457 -38.77 -2.08 -7.02
C GLU A 457 -39.76 -1.33 -6.13
N HIS A 458 -39.58 -0.02 -5.96
CA HIS A 458 -40.51 0.88 -5.33
C HIS A 458 -40.56 2.26 -6.01
N THR A 459 -41.76 2.85 -6.08
CA THR A 459 -42.03 4.14 -6.72
C THR A 459 -42.30 5.29 -5.73
N ALA A 460 -42.27 5.02 -4.41
CA ALA A 460 -42.58 6.01 -3.38
C ALA A 460 -41.55 7.17 -3.31
N PRO A 461 -41.97 8.34 -2.81
CA PRO A 461 -41.05 9.46 -2.60
C PRO A 461 -39.98 9.15 -1.57
N THR A 462 -38.82 9.81 -1.69
CA THR A 462 -37.67 9.69 -0.75
C THR A 462 -38.04 10.29 0.62
N HIS A 463 -37.57 9.64 1.70
CA HIS A 463 -37.83 10.03 3.08
C HIS A 463 -36.52 10.34 3.83
N ALA A 464 -36.63 11.05 4.97
CA ALA A 464 -35.50 11.44 5.82
C ALA A 464 -34.81 10.26 6.57
N GLY A 465 -34.64 9.15 6.02
CA GLY A 465 -33.97 7.95 6.58
C GLY A 465 -33.44 7.04 5.48
N ASP A 466 -33.64 7.46 4.25
CA ASP A 466 -33.19 6.72 3.08
C ASP A 466 -31.67 6.80 2.93
N ILE A 467 -31.07 5.71 2.46
CA ILE A 467 -29.65 5.68 2.11
C ILE A 467 -29.51 5.82 0.60
N ALA A 468 -28.87 6.88 0.15
CA ALA A 468 -28.54 7.03 -1.26
C ALA A 468 -27.32 6.16 -1.60
N LEU A 469 -27.48 5.33 -2.64
CA LEU A 469 -26.41 4.49 -3.19
C LEU A 469 -26.14 4.97 -4.62
N LEU A 470 -24.98 5.59 -4.82
CA LEU A 470 -24.57 6.13 -6.11
C LEU A 470 -23.46 5.24 -6.71
N PHE A 471 -23.79 4.54 -7.78
CA PHE A 471 -22.83 3.75 -8.54
C PHE A 471 -22.45 4.52 -9.80
N HIS A 472 -21.18 4.92 -9.92
CA HIS A 472 -20.68 5.62 -11.10
C HIS A 472 -19.17 5.43 -11.31
N ILE A 473 -18.67 5.94 -12.44
CA ILE A 473 -17.25 5.91 -12.79
C ILE A 473 -16.61 7.19 -12.27
N HIS A 474 -15.74 7.04 -11.26
CA HIS A 474 -14.87 8.11 -10.82
C HIS A 474 -13.70 8.28 -11.81
N PRO A 475 -13.33 9.52 -12.23
CA PRO A 475 -12.33 9.74 -13.29
C PRO A 475 -10.97 9.10 -13.04
N ARG A 476 -10.53 9.04 -11.78
CA ARG A 476 -9.21 8.51 -11.39
C ARG A 476 -9.25 7.05 -10.93
N TYR A 477 -10.30 6.65 -10.24
CA TYR A 477 -10.33 5.35 -9.54
C TYR A 477 -11.16 4.29 -10.26
N GLY A 478 -11.79 4.65 -11.35
CA GLY A 478 -12.71 3.77 -12.05
C GLY A 478 -14.04 3.64 -11.34
N VAL A 479 -14.67 2.49 -11.43
CA VAL A 479 -16.01 2.27 -10.87
C VAL A 479 -16.00 2.30 -9.35
N ALA A 480 -16.96 3.04 -8.77
CA ALA A 480 -17.18 3.13 -7.34
C ALA A 480 -18.67 3.10 -7.00
N LEU A 481 -19.00 2.55 -5.85
CA LEU A 481 -20.32 2.64 -5.22
C LEU A 481 -20.21 3.51 -3.97
N PHE A 482 -20.90 4.62 -3.93
CA PHE A 482 -20.98 5.50 -2.76
C PHE A 482 -22.29 5.28 -2.01
N ALA A 483 -22.19 5.02 -0.73
CA ALA A 483 -23.34 5.00 0.18
C ALA A 483 -23.33 6.28 1.02
N ARG A 484 -24.41 7.03 1.00
CA ARG A 484 -24.54 8.34 1.64
C ARG A 484 -25.76 8.40 2.56
N SER A 485 -25.55 8.97 3.73
CA SER A 485 -26.59 9.48 4.63
C SER A 485 -26.31 10.93 4.99
N ALA A 486 -27.18 11.58 5.74
CA ALA A 486 -26.93 12.94 6.23
C ALA A 486 -25.66 13.05 7.11
N ALA A 487 -25.22 11.94 7.73
CA ALA A 487 -24.10 11.95 8.68
C ALA A 487 -22.77 11.45 8.09
N GLN A 488 -22.78 10.68 7.01
CA GLN A 488 -21.58 10.03 6.54
C GLN A 488 -21.65 9.55 5.08
N THR A 489 -20.49 9.50 4.44
CA THR A 489 -20.26 8.93 3.11
C THR A 489 -19.27 7.77 3.20
N MET A 490 -19.59 6.66 2.55
CA MET A 490 -18.73 5.48 2.42
C MET A 490 -18.58 5.13 0.95
N ALA A 491 -17.37 4.78 0.53
CA ALA A 491 -17.13 4.22 -0.81
C ALA A 491 -16.84 2.72 -0.73
N LEU A 492 -17.26 1.99 -1.76
CA LEU A 492 -16.88 0.61 -2.04
C LEU A 492 -16.35 0.53 -3.47
N LEU A 493 -15.27 -0.21 -3.68
CA LEU A 493 -14.67 -0.44 -4.99
C LEU A 493 -14.80 -1.90 -5.40
N PRO A 494 -15.19 -2.19 -6.65
CA PRO A 494 -15.29 -3.56 -7.16
C PRO A 494 -13.89 -4.21 -7.28
N PRO A 495 -13.82 -5.53 -7.30
CA PRO A 495 -14.94 -6.47 -7.20
C PRO A 495 -15.54 -6.48 -5.79
N PHE A 496 -16.88 -6.42 -5.73
CA PHE A 496 -17.62 -6.44 -4.46
C PHE A 496 -17.68 -7.87 -3.91
N ASN A 497 -17.69 -8.00 -2.59
CA ASN A 497 -17.74 -9.28 -1.88
C ASN A 497 -18.59 -9.20 -0.61
N THR A 498 -18.84 -10.33 0.02
CA THR A 498 -19.67 -10.41 1.23
C THR A 498 -19.10 -9.61 2.40
N LEU A 499 -17.78 -9.48 2.52
CA LEU A 499 -17.14 -8.67 3.56
C LEU A 499 -17.43 -7.17 3.39
N GLN A 500 -17.45 -6.68 2.15
CA GLN A 500 -17.84 -5.30 1.85
C GLN A 500 -19.33 -5.07 2.11
N ALA A 501 -20.18 -6.03 1.75
CA ALA A 501 -21.61 -5.99 2.05
C ALA A 501 -21.87 -5.88 3.56
N GLU A 502 -21.19 -6.70 4.37
CA GLU A 502 -21.33 -6.65 5.83
C GLU A 502 -20.87 -5.32 6.42
N ARG A 503 -19.79 -4.75 5.92
CA ARG A 503 -19.32 -3.42 6.34
C ARG A 503 -20.35 -2.34 6.05
N LEU A 504 -20.95 -2.36 4.85
CA LEU A 504 -22.02 -1.44 4.48
C LEU A 504 -23.21 -1.58 5.44
N ILE A 505 -23.63 -2.82 5.69
CA ILE A 505 -24.74 -3.14 6.59
C ILE A 505 -24.48 -2.64 8.01
N GLN A 506 -23.28 -2.87 8.53
CA GLN A 506 -22.91 -2.46 9.89
C GLN A 506 -22.81 -0.93 10.01
N GLN A 507 -22.15 -0.27 9.06
CA GLN A 507 -21.91 1.16 9.11
C GLN A 507 -23.19 2.00 9.02
N PHE A 508 -24.19 1.53 8.26
CA PHE A 508 -25.46 2.22 8.09
C PHE A 508 -26.63 1.59 8.85
N GLY A 509 -26.39 0.54 9.65
CA GLY A 509 -27.44 -0.12 10.45
C GLY A 509 -28.46 -0.91 9.63
N LEU A 510 -28.11 -1.39 8.44
CA LEU A 510 -28.99 -1.96 7.41
C LEU A 510 -29.25 -3.47 7.57
N LYS A 511 -29.40 -3.98 8.79
CA LYS A 511 -29.60 -5.43 9.05
C LYS A 511 -30.87 -5.98 8.37
N ARG A 512 -31.95 -5.20 8.32
CA ARG A 512 -33.23 -5.62 7.68
C ARG A 512 -33.09 -5.73 6.16
N GLN A 513 -32.21 -4.92 5.55
CA GLN A 513 -31.98 -4.83 4.10
C GLN A 513 -30.83 -5.76 3.63
N GLN A 514 -30.33 -6.61 4.50
CA GLN A 514 -29.17 -7.46 4.22
C GLN A 514 -29.30 -8.25 2.91
N LYS A 515 -30.42 -8.91 2.66
CA LYS A 515 -30.64 -9.69 1.43
C LYS A 515 -30.54 -8.83 0.17
N THR A 516 -31.17 -7.65 0.20
CA THR A 516 -31.16 -6.68 -0.91
C THR A 516 -29.73 -6.19 -1.20
N ILE A 517 -28.96 -5.87 -0.15
CA ILE A 517 -27.56 -5.40 -0.29
C ILE A 517 -26.66 -6.49 -0.90
N TYR A 518 -26.76 -7.71 -0.43
CA TYR A 518 -25.98 -8.82 -1.01
C TYR A 518 -26.36 -9.04 -2.49
N GLN A 519 -27.66 -9.05 -2.83
CA GLN A 519 -28.11 -9.19 -4.21
C GLN A 519 -27.62 -8.02 -5.07
N LEU A 520 -27.72 -6.79 -4.58
CA LEU A 520 -27.27 -5.60 -5.28
C LEU A 520 -25.77 -5.69 -5.62
N LEU A 521 -24.90 -5.91 -4.63
CA LEU A 521 -23.45 -5.95 -4.86
C LEU A 521 -23.06 -7.11 -5.80
N TYR A 522 -23.74 -8.26 -5.68
CA TYR A 522 -23.53 -9.38 -6.57
C TYR A 522 -23.92 -9.03 -8.02
N SER A 523 -25.07 -8.40 -8.21
CA SER A 523 -25.55 -7.97 -9.52
C SER A 523 -24.68 -6.88 -10.15
N LEU A 524 -24.19 -5.93 -9.33
CA LEU A 524 -23.26 -4.89 -9.80
C LEU A 524 -21.94 -5.47 -10.30
N ASN A 525 -21.39 -6.54 -9.68
CA ASN A 525 -20.21 -7.21 -10.22
C ASN A 525 -20.45 -7.79 -11.62
N ALA A 526 -21.61 -8.37 -11.87
CA ALA A 526 -21.97 -8.92 -13.17
C ALA A 526 -22.15 -7.82 -14.22
N LEU A 527 -22.79 -6.70 -13.85
CA LEU A 527 -22.95 -5.53 -14.73
C LEU A 527 -21.60 -4.99 -15.22
N LEU A 528 -20.62 -4.86 -14.33
CA LEU A 528 -19.28 -4.37 -14.67
C LEU A 528 -18.62 -5.18 -15.78
N THR A 529 -18.96 -6.44 -15.86
CA THR A 529 -18.36 -7.37 -16.82
C THR A 529 -19.08 -7.41 -18.16
N HIS A 530 -20.40 -7.10 -18.18
CA HIS A 530 -21.26 -7.40 -19.33
C HIS A 530 -22.01 -6.18 -19.89
N ALA A 531 -22.11 -5.07 -19.12
CA ALA A 531 -22.86 -3.89 -19.53
C ALA A 531 -22.06 -2.59 -19.28
N PRO A 532 -20.90 -2.39 -19.93
CA PRO A 532 -20.03 -1.24 -19.69
C PRO A 532 -20.62 0.12 -20.07
N HIS A 533 -21.76 0.13 -20.75
CA HIS A 533 -22.51 1.35 -21.11
C HIS A 533 -23.37 1.92 -19.97
N LEU A 534 -23.60 1.16 -18.90
CA LEU A 534 -24.29 1.64 -17.72
C LEU A 534 -23.29 2.31 -16.77
N ASN A 535 -23.05 3.61 -16.96
CA ASN A 535 -22.02 4.34 -16.24
C ASN A 535 -22.47 4.91 -14.91
N ARG A 536 -23.77 5.08 -14.71
CA ARG A 536 -24.32 5.68 -13.50
C ARG A 536 -25.65 5.04 -13.15
N LEU A 537 -25.73 4.55 -11.91
CA LEU A 537 -26.96 4.09 -11.29
C LEU A 537 -27.13 4.84 -9.98
N ASP A 538 -28.22 5.59 -9.87
CA ASP A 538 -28.64 6.22 -8.63
C ASP A 538 -29.70 5.31 -8.00
N LEU A 539 -29.39 4.78 -6.82
CA LEU A 539 -30.26 3.89 -6.08
C LEU A 539 -30.58 4.53 -4.72
N THR A 540 -31.81 4.41 -4.29
CA THR A 540 -32.22 4.81 -2.95
C THR A 540 -32.73 3.58 -2.21
N LEU A 541 -32.06 3.22 -1.11
CA LEU A 541 -32.45 2.12 -0.25
C LEU A 541 -33.33 2.65 0.87
N GLN A 542 -34.58 2.17 0.92
CA GLN A 542 -35.56 2.57 1.93
C GLN A 542 -35.44 1.71 3.20
N PRO A 543 -35.93 2.21 4.35
CA PRO A 543 -35.89 1.46 5.61
C PRO A 543 -36.63 0.13 5.59
N ASP A 544 -37.65 -0.04 4.72
CA ASP A 544 -38.40 -1.28 4.51
C ASP A 544 -37.69 -2.32 3.64
N GLY A 545 -36.53 -1.94 3.02
CA GLY A 545 -35.73 -2.82 2.16
C GLY A 545 -36.01 -2.69 0.68
N ASN A 546 -36.92 -1.83 0.29
CA ASN A 546 -37.22 -1.55 -1.12
C ASN A 546 -36.12 -0.63 -1.73
N VAL A 547 -35.94 -0.74 -3.04
CA VAL A 547 -34.92 0.03 -3.77
C VAL A 547 -35.59 0.81 -4.89
N LYS A 548 -35.37 2.13 -4.87
CA LYS A 548 -35.71 2.99 -6.02
C LYS A 548 -34.47 3.09 -6.90
N ILE A 549 -34.60 2.80 -8.18
CA ILE A 549 -33.52 2.81 -9.14
C ILE A 549 -33.76 3.88 -10.19
N THR A 550 -32.74 4.67 -10.47
CA THR A 550 -32.70 5.58 -11.61
C THR A 550 -31.39 5.36 -12.37
N ALA A 551 -31.45 5.14 -13.66
CA ALA A 551 -30.27 4.95 -14.48
C ALA A 551 -30.05 6.14 -15.38
N THR A 552 -28.80 6.56 -15.52
CA THR A 552 -28.39 7.54 -16.52
C THR A 552 -27.42 6.84 -17.48
N PRO A 553 -27.81 6.64 -18.75
CA PRO A 553 -26.91 6.04 -19.72
C PRO A 553 -25.72 6.98 -20.02
N ALA A 554 -24.58 6.39 -20.31
CA ALA A 554 -23.39 7.15 -20.70
C ALA A 554 -23.55 7.74 -22.10
N SER A 555 -23.03 8.94 -22.26
CA SER A 555 -22.89 9.57 -23.59
C SER A 555 -21.69 9.01 -24.39
N ALA A 556 -20.76 8.32 -23.76
CA ALA A 556 -19.62 7.64 -24.38
C ALA A 556 -19.13 6.47 -23.52
N ALA A 557 -18.60 5.43 -24.18
CA ALA A 557 -17.95 4.32 -23.49
C ALA A 557 -16.63 4.81 -22.85
N HIS A 558 -16.61 5.00 -21.55
CA HIS A 558 -15.39 5.27 -20.83
C HIS A 558 -14.68 3.96 -20.45
N THR A 559 -13.45 3.79 -20.93
CA THR A 559 -12.54 2.73 -20.51
C THR A 559 -11.83 3.14 -19.22
N ALA A 560 -12.58 3.34 -18.15
CA ALA A 560 -11.96 3.65 -16.86
C ALA A 560 -11.21 2.42 -16.33
N ILE A 561 -9.95 2.62 -15.96
CA ILE A 561 -9.12 1.59 -15.35
C ILE A 561 -9.54 1.50 -13.87
N ASN A 562 -10.15 0.40 -13.46
CA ASN A 562 -10.45 0.16 -12.06
C ASN A 562 -9.16 0.06 -11.24
N VAL A 563 -9.09 0.76 -10.12
CA VAL A 563 -7.95 0.72 -9.18
C VAL A 563 -7.74 -0.69 -8.62
N ARG A 564 -8.82 -1.44 -8.37
CA ARG A 564 -8.72 -2.85 -8.02
C ARG A 564 -8.86 -3.71 -9.27
N THR A 565 -8.02 -4.73 -9.38
CA THR A 565 -8.08 -5.66 -10.51
C THR A 565 -9.36 -6.51 -10.42
N PRO A 566 -10.15 -6.60 -11.50
CA PRO A 566 -11.29 -7.51 -11.56
C PRO A 566 -10.83 -8.97 -11.43
N TYR A 567 -11.72 -9.85 -10.95
CA TYR A 567 -11.43 -11.29 -10.95
C TYR A 567 -11.19 -11.78 -12.40
N PRO A 568 -10.04 -12.42 -12.67
CA PRO A 568 -9.74 -12.88 -14.02
C PRO A 568 -10.67 -14.03 -14.42
N ARG A 569 -11.00 -14.09 -15.70
CA ARG A 569 -11.64 -15.27 -16.27
C ARG A 569 -10.57 -16.30 -16.60
N ALA A 570 -10.85 -17.58 -16.33
CA ALA A 570 -10.05 -18.67 -16.82
C ALA A 570 -10.07 -18.70 -18.36
N GLU A 571 -8.95 -19.02 -18.98
CA GLU A 571 -8.89 -19.22 -20.44
C GLU A 571 -9.69 -20.47 -20.85
N GLN A 572 -9.61 -21.50 -20.01
CA GLN A 572 -10.40 -22.71 -20.12
C GLN A 572 -11.34 -22.83 -18.91
N PRO A 573 -12.52 -22.19 -18.94
CA PRO A 573 -13.41 -22.15 -17.78
C PRO A 573 -14.04 -23.50 -17.43
N LEU A 574 -13.95 -24.49 -18.32
CA LEU A 574 -14.44 -25.85 -18.12
C LEU A 574 -13.31 -26.83 -18.43
N PHE A 575 -13.02 -27.71 -17.50
CA PHE A 575 -12.08 -28.81 -17.66
C PHE A 575 -12.83 -30.13 -17.78
N THR A 576 -12.51 -30.91 -18.80
CA THR A 576 -13.14 -32.23 -19.04
C THR A 576 -12.28 -33.34 -18.46
N LEU A 577 -12.84 -34.11 -17.52
CA LEU A 577 -12.24 -35.27 -16.95
C LEU A 577 -12.20 -36.42 -17.99
N LYS A 578 -11.38 -37.43 -17.73
CA LYS A 578 -11.28 -38.62 -18.62
C LYS A 578 -12.60 -39.39 -18.77
N ASN A 579 -13.50 -39.29 -17.79
CA ASN A 579 -14.84 -39.88 -17.82
C ASN A 579 -15.88 -39.05 -18.58
N GLY A 580 -15.47 -37.91 -19.17
CA GLY A 580 -16.35 -37.00 -19.91
C GLY A 580 -17.08 -35.97 -19.06
N GLN A 581 -16.99 -36.02 -17.72
CA GLN A 581 -17.55 -35.03 -16.84
C GLN A 581 -16.77 -33.72 -16.95
N THR A 582 -17.47 -32.60 -16.99
CA THR A 582 -16.86 -31.26 -16.97
C THR A 582 -16.91 -30.66 -15.58
N ILE A 583 -15.82 -30.00 -15.15
CA ILE A 583 -15.72 -29.26 -13.91
C ILE A 583 -15.32 -27.81 -14.22
N PRO A 584 -15.90 -26.81 -13.52
CA PRO A 584 -15.56 -25.41 -13.73
C PRO A 584 -14.18 -25.08 -13.14
N ILE A 585 -13.43 -24.25 -13.86
CA ILE A 585 -12.23 -23.56 -13.37
C ILE A 585 -12.55 -22.08 -13.29
N ARG A 586 -12.35 -21.48 -12.13
CA ARG A 586 -12.61 -20.06 -11.89
C ARG A 586 -11.56 -19.43 -10.99
N ALA A 587 -11.49 -18.09 -11.03
CA ALA A 587 -10.71 -17.33 -10.07
C ALA A 587 -11.21 -17.57 -8.64
N MET A 588 -10.28 -17.68 -7.69
CA MET A 588 -10.59 -17.73 -6.27
C MET A 588 -11.11 -16.39 -5.79
N THR A 589 -12.09 -16.39 -4.91
CA THR A 589 -12.69 -15.19 -4.33
C THR A 589 -12.58 -15.20 -2.81
N PRO A 590 -12.74 -14.05 -2.13
CA PRO A 590 -12.72 -14.02 -0.67
C PRO A 590 -13.74 -14.93 0.02
N GLU A 591 -14.86 -15.19 -0.65
CA GLU A 591 -15.93 -16.07 -0.18
C GLU A 591 -15.56 -17.56 -0.16
N ASP A 592 -14.44 -17.93 -0.80
CA ASP A 592 -13.95 -19.32 -0.84
C ASP A 592 -13.16 -19.71 0.42
N ALA A 593 -13.00 -18.81 1.39
CA ALA A 593 -12.17 -19.04 2.56
C ALA A 593 -12.56 -20.32 3.35
N GLU A 594 -13.85 -20.55 3.55
CA GLU A 594 -14.31 -21.77 4.24
C GLU A 594 -14.05 -23.02 3.41
N LEU A 595 -14.26 -22.95 2.09
CA LEU A 595 -13.99 -24.05 1.16
C LEU A 595 -12.49 -24.38 1.10
N GLU A 596 -11.63 -23.36 1.06
CA GLU A 596 -10.17 -23.56 1.07
C GLU A 596 -9.70 -24.21 2.39
N GLN A 597 -10.27 -23.79 3.53
CA GLN A 597 -9.96 -24.40 4.83
C GLN A 597 -10.35 -25.88 4.86
N GLN A 598 -11.56 -26.21 4.42
CA GLN A 598 -12.05 -27.58 4.34
C GLN A 598 -11.21 -28.41 3.36
N TYR A 599 -10.86 -27.82 2.22
CA TYR A 599 -10.01 -28.46 1.22
C TYR A 599 -8.64 -28.84 1.79
N VAL A 600 -7.96 -27.89 2.45
CA VAL A 600 -6.63 -28.15 3.04
C VAL A 600 -6.71 -29.20 4.17
N GLN A 601 -7.74 -29.16 5.01
CA GLN A 601 -7.94 -30.15 6.08
C GLN A 601 -8.15 -31.57 5.53
N ASN A 602 -8.82 -31.68 4.37
CA ASN A 602 -9.13 -32.97 3.73
C ASN A 602 -7.97 -33.51 2.86
N LEU A 603 -6.92 -32.72 2.61
CA LEU A 603 -5.72 -33.22 1.92
C LEU A 603 -5.00 -34.24 2.81
N PRO A 604 -4.46 -35.35 2.25
CA PRO A 604 -3.58 -36.25 2.98
C PRO A 604 -2.38 -35.54 3.58
N GLU A 605 -1.86 -36.04 4.69
CA GLU A 605 -0.73 -35.43 5.40
C GLU A 605 0.50 -35.24 4.50
N LYS A 606 0.83 -36.24 3.67
CA LYS A 606 1.92 -36.18 2.71
C LYS A 606 1.72 -35.06 1.68
N SER A 607 0.50 -34.88 1.19
CA SER A 607 0.16 -33.83 0.24
C SER A 607 0.23 -32.43 0.88
N ARG A 608 -0.24 -32.29 2.12
CA ARG A 608 -0.09 -31.04 2.90
C ARG A 608 1.38 -30.70 3.15
N GLN A 609 2.18 -31.69 3.61
CA GLN A 609 3.61 -31.49 3.83
C GLN A 609 4.34 -31.06 2.54
N SER A 610 4.07 -31.73 1.43
CA SER A 610 4.66 -31.37 0.13
C SER A 610 4.23 -29.98 -0.36
N ARG A 611 3.01 -29.53 0.00
CA ARG A 611 2.46 -28.24 -0.41
C ARG A 611 2.97 -27.07 0.43
N PHE A 612 3.12 -27.26 1.74
CA PHE A 612 3.43 -26.20 2.69
C PHE A 612 4.87 -26.26 3.23
N MET A 613 5.64 -27.27 2.87
CA MET A 613 6.98 -27.56 3.42
C MET A 613 6.99 -27.62 4.97
N ALA A 614 5.82 -27.88 5.57
CA ALA A 614 5.61 -27.89 7.00
C ALA A 614 4.43 -28.79 7.39
N HIS A 615 4.37 -29.22 8.67
CA HIS A 615 3.23 -29.92 9.22
C HIS A 615 2.07 -28.96 9.52
N VAL A 616 1.17 -28.77 8.55
CA VAL A 616 0.00 -27.91 8.63
C VAL A 616 -1.25 -28.76 8.79
N LYS A 617 -1.95 -28.67 9.93
CA LYS A 617 -3.26 -29.34 10.15
C LYS A 617 -4.42 -28.50 9.61
N ALA A 618 -4.35 -27.19 9.80
CA ALA A 618 -5.31 -26.21 9.36
C ALA A 618 -4.58 -24.89 9.08
N LEU A 619 -5.10 -24.07 8.18
CA LEU A 619 -4.56 -22.73 7.91
C LEU A 619 -4.92 -21.79 9.06
N SER A 620 -3.99 -20.93 9.46
CA SER A 620 -4.31 -19.82 10.36
C SER A 620 -5.25 -18.84 9.67
N GLN A 621 -6.01 -18.06 10.43
CA GLN A 621 -6.92 -17.06 9.87
C GLN A 621 -6.17 -16.06 8.97
N SER A 622 -4.98 -15.62 9.36
CA SER A 622 -4.15 -14.73 8.55
C SER A 622 -3.69 -15.37 7.23
N THR A 623 -3.29 -16.65 7.27
CA THR A 623 -2.90 -17.39 6.06
C THR A 623 -4.09 -17.58 5.14
N LEU A 624 -5.25 -17.96 5.70
CA LEU A 624 -6.48 -18.16 4.94
C LEU A 624 -6.94 -16.87 4.27
N ALA A 625 -6.91 -15.75 5.00
CA ALA A 625 -7.22 -14.44 4.43
C ALA A 625 -6.23 -14.07 3.32
N SER A 626 -4.94 -14.33 3.48
CA SER A 626 -3.93 -14.06 2.44
C SER A 626 -4.13 -14.93 1.20
N PHE A 627 -4.68 -16.13 1.36
CA PHE A 627 -4.93 -17.08 0.26
C PHE A 627 -6.17 -16.72 -0.56
N CYS A 628 -7.19 -16.15 0.06
CA CYS A 628 -8.46 -15.86 -0.60
C CYS A 628 -8.67 -14.38 -0.96
N ASN A 629 -8.12 -13.44 -0.17
CA ASN A 629 -8.25 -12.00 -0.44
C ASN A 629 -7.16 -11.53 -1.44
N LEU A 630 -7.15 -12.08 -2.63
CA LEU A 630 -6.16 -11.78 -3.66
C LEU A 630 -6.43 -10.44 -4.35
N ASP A 631 -5.36 -9.75 -4.78
CA ASP A 631 -5.46 -8.50 -5.54
C ASP A 631 -5.41 -8.68 -7.06
N TYR A 632 -5.03 -9.86 -7.52
CA TYR A 632 -4.89 -10.21 -8.94
C TYR A 632 -3.96 -9.29 -9.76
N GLN A 633 -3.12 -8.52 -9.09
CA GLN A 633 -2.06 -7.74 -9.72
C GLN A 633 -0.68 -8.33 -9.42
N ARG A 634 -0.41 -8.67 -8.14
CA ARG A 634 0.86 -9.28 -7.69
C ARG A 634 0.72 -10.74 -7.30
N GLU A 635 -0.49 -11.22 -7.20
CA GLU A 635 -0.84 -12.59 -6.81
C GLU A 635 -2.10 -13.02 -7.54
N GLY A 636 -2.29 -14.32 -7.68
CA GLY A 636 -3.50 -14.86 -8.32
C GLY A 636 -3.70 -16.31 -8.01
N ALA A 637 -4.95 -16.78 -8.07
CA ALA A 637 -5.29 -18.19 -7.91
C ALA A 637 -6.50 -18.57 -8.75
N PHE A 638 -6.45 -19.80 -9.27
CA PHE A 638 -7.60 -20.47 -9.86
C PHE A 638 -7.93 -21.73 -9.07
N THR A 639 -9.22 -22.03 -8.99
CA THR A 639 -9.78 -23.19 -8.30
C THR A 639 -10.64 -23.98 -9.27
N ALA A 640 -10.70 -25.30 -9.04
CA ALA A 640 -11.65 -26.19 -9.68
C ALA A 640 -12.56 -26.80 -8.61
N GLU A 641 -13.87 -26.92 -8.91
CA GLU A 641 -14.88 -27.40 -7.97
C GLU A 641 -15.78 -28.47 -8.60
N ASP A 642 -16.30 -29.38 -7.77
CA ASP A 642 -17.30 -30.35 -8.22
C ASP A 642 -18.71 -29.76 -8.29
N ALA A 643 -19.70 -30.56 -8.65
CA ALA A 643 -21.10 -30.16 -8.76
C ALA A 643 -21.71 -29.76 -7.41
N GLU A 644 -21.15 -30.27 -6.32
CA GLU A 644 -21.53 -29.96 -4.94
C GLU A 644 -20.84 -28.71 -4.38
N GLY A 645 -19.94 -28.06 -5.19
CA GLY A 645 -19.18 -26.86 -4.81
C GLY A 645 -17.97 -27.15 -3.94
N LYS A 646 -17.50 -28.40 -3.84
CA LYS A 646 -16.30 -28.76 -3.11
C LYS A 646 -15.05 -28.54 -3.98
N LEU A 647 -14.00 -27.95 -3.40
CA LEU A 647 -12.75 -27.74 -4.12
C LEU A 647 -12.04 -29.06 -4.46
N LEU A 648 -11.68 -29.22 -5.71
CA LEU A 648 -10.94 -30.36 -6.27
C LEU A 648 -9.47 -30.03 -6.52
N GLY A 649 -9.14 -28.75 -6.62
CA GLY A 649 -7.77 -28.31 -6.82
C GLY A 649 -7.63 -26.79 -6.80
N VAL A 650 -6.44 -26.32 -6.42
CA VAL A 650 -6.08 -24.90 -6.34
C VAL A 650 -4.68 -24.72 -6.89
N GLY A 651 -4.55 -23.85 -7.90
CA GLY A 651 -3.28 -23.32 -8.40
C GLY A 651 -3.17 -21.84 -8.08
N ARG A 652 -2.00 -21.39 -7.59
CA ARG A 652 -1.77 -19.99 -7.24
C ARG A 652 -0.35 -19.54 -7.54
N PHE A 653 -0.18 -18.23 -7.71
CA PHE A 653 1.14 -17.60 -7.69
C PHE A 653 1.13 -16.36 -6.82
N SER A 654 2.29 -15.96 -6.35
CA SER A 654 2.55 -14.71 -5.63
C SER A 654 3.87 -14.10 -6.08
N CYS A 655 3.98 -12.76 -6.01
CA CYS A 655 5.23 -12.08 -6.28
C CYS A 655 6.33 -12.53 -5.29
N THR A 656 7.56 -12.42 -5.74
CA THR A 656 8.75 -12.55 -4.89
C THR A 656 9.31 -11.16 -4.57
N HIS A 657 10.44 -11.10 -3.87
CA HIS A 657 11.20 -9.85 -3.68
C HIS A 657 11.77 -9.27 -5.00
N PHE A 658 11.70 -10.02 -6.09
CA PHE A 658 12.11 -9.56 -7.41
C PHE A 658 10.90 -9.23 -8.26
N PRO A 659 10.74 -7.96 -8.71
CA PRO A 659 9.50 -7.49 -9.36
C PRO A 659 9.12 -8.27 -10.64
N GLU A 660 10.11 -8.87 -11.30
CA GLU A 660 9.87 -9.64 -12.55
C GLU A 660 9.65 -11.14 -12.30
N GLN A 661 9.63 -11.59 -11.03
CA GLN A 661 9.54 -13.01 -10.67
C GLN A 661 8.36 -13.28 -9.76
N CYS A 662 7.72 -14.42 -9.97
CA CYS A 662 6.69 -14.95 -9.09
C CYS A 662 6.96 -16.41 -8.74
N GLU A 663 6.39 -16.84 -7.63
CA GLU A 663 6.42 -18.24 -7.18
C GLU A 663 5.05 -18.85 -7.29
N PHE A 664 5.00 -20.12 -7.69
CA PHE A 664 3.75 -20.84 -7.78
C PHE A 664 3.59 -21.87 -6.66
N GLY A 665 2.35 -22.25 -6.43
CA GLY A 665 2.00 -23.38 -5.61
C GLY A 665 0.72 -24.01 -6.09
N ILE A 666 0.71 -25.36 -6.14
CA ILE A 666 -0.43 -26.13 -6.62
C ILE A 666 -0.72 -27.31 -5.72
N SER A 667 -2.00 -27.65 -5.59
CA SER A 667 -2.47 -28.91 -5.01
C SER A 667 -3.75 -29.37 -5.72
N VAL A 668 -3.96 -30.66 -5.79
CA VAL A 668 -5.20 -31.29 -6.29
C VAL A 668 -5.60 -32.41 -5.35
N ALA A 669 -6.91 -32.64 -5.21
CA ALA A 669 -7.44 -33.77 -4.44
C ALA A 669 -6.96 -35.09 -4.98
N GLU A 670 -6.81 -36.15 -4.14
CA GLU A 670 -6.34 -37.46 -4.59
C GLU A 670 -7.22 -38.04 -5.66
N SER A 671 -8.54 -37.86 -5.60
CA SER A 671 -9.49 -38.29 -6.63
C SER A 671 -9.20 -37.71 -8.01
N MET A 672 -8.46 -36.61 -8.09
CA MET A 672 -8.09 -35.91 -9.33
C MET A 672 -6.68 -36.27 -9.83
N HIS A 673 -5.95 -37.12 -9.09
CA HIS A 673 -4.62 -37.54 -9.54
C HIS A 673 -4.70 -38.28 -10.89
N GLY A 674 -3.78 -37.99 -11.80
CA GLY A 674 -3.73 -38.59 -13.14
C GLY A 674 -4.83 -38.16 -14.11
N GLN A 675 -5.75 -37.25 -13.70
CA GLN A 675 -6.81 -36.69 -14.55
C GLN A 675 -6.35 -35.51 -15.42
N GLY A 676 -5.21 -34.89 -15.10
CA GLY A 676 -4.68 -33.73 -15.84
C GLY A 676 -5.09 -32.36 -15.23
N LEU A 677 -5.89 -32.34 -14.16
CA LEU A 677 -6.39 -31.11 -13.55
C LEU A 677 -5.25 -30.18 -13.08
N ALA A 678 -4.19 -30.75 -12.47
CA ALA A 678 -3.03 -29.95 -12.05
C ALA A 678 -2.35 -29.25 -13.23
N PHE A 679 -2.27 -29.90 -14.39
CA PHE A 679 -1.72 -29.32 -15.61
C PHE A 679 -2.58 -28.14 -16.10
N ALA A 680 -3.90 -28.29 -16.13
CA ALA A 680 -4.83 -27.24 -16.54
C ALA A 680 -4.76 -26.02 -15.60
N LEU A 681 -4.80 -26.23 -14.28
CA LEU A 681 -4.67 -25.14 -13.29
C LEU A 681 -3.32 -24.40 -13.41
N MET A 682 -2.22 -25.14 -13.65
CA MET A 682 -0.91 -24.53 -13.89
C MET A 682 -0.90 -23.67 -15.15
N GLN A 683 -1.52 -24.12 -16.25
CA GLN A 683 -1.63 -23.31 -17.46
C GLN A 683 -2.36 -21.99 -17.21
N GLU A 684 -3.44 -22.01 -16.42
CA GLU A 684 -4.18 -20.79 -16.07
C GLU A 684 -3.32 -19.80 -15.28
N ILE A 685 -2.59 -20.27 -14.25
CA ILE A 685 -1.76 -19.35 -13.44
C ILE A 685 -0.53 -18.86 -14.21
N ILE A 686 0.07 -19.68 -15.08
CA ILE A 686 1.17 -19.28 -15.98
C ILE A 686 0.70 -18.18 -16.93
N ALA A 687 -0.46 -18.38 -17.58
CA ALA A 687 -1.03 -17.39 -18.49
C ALA A 687 -1.38 -16.08 -17.77
N LEU A 688 -1.94 -16.17 -16.56
CA LEU A 688 -2.25 -14.99 -15.75
C LEU A 688 -0.97 -14.24 -15.35
N ALA A 689 0.05 -14.92 -14.83
CA ALA A 689 1.32 -14.32 -14.44
C ALA A 689 2.01 -13.62 -15.63
N ALA A 690 1.99 -14.24 -16.81
CA ALA A 690 2.52 -13.63 -18.03
C ALA A 690 1.75 -12.36 -18.44
N ARG A 691 0.41 -12.35 -18.31
CA ARG A 691 -0.42 -11.15 -18.54
C ARG A 691 -0.15 -10.02 -17.55
N GLN A 692 0.24 -10.36 -16.30
CA GLN A 692 0.62 -9.39 -15.27
C GLN A 692 2.06 -8.87 -15.45
N GLY A 693 2.79 -9.35 -16.46
CA GLY A 693 4.13 -8.85 -16.80
C GLY A 693 5.29 -9.55 -16.12
N TYR A 694 5.03 -10.65 -15.40
CA TYR A 694 6.11 -11.46 -14.84
C TYR A 694 6.92 -12.10 -15.97
N ARG A 695 8.24 -12.12 -15.81
CA ARG A 695 9.19 -12.73 -16.77
C ARG A 695 9.60 -14.12 -16.35
N ARG A 696 9.52 -14.45 -15.07
CA ARG A 696 9.89 -15.75 -14.52
C ARG A 696 8.88 -16.23 -13.51
N MET A 697 8.60 -17.53 -13.56
CA MET A 697 7.85 -18.24 -12.53
C MET A 697 8.71 -19.35 -11.96
N GLY A 698 8.81 -19.44 -10.64
CA GLY A 698 9.60 -20.45 -9.96
C GLY A 698 8.84 -21.21 -8.89
N ALA A 699 9.44 -22.26 -8.36
CA ALA A 699 9.04 -22.90 -7.12
C ALA A 699 10.19 -23.78 -6.58
N GLU A 700 10.20 -23.97 -5.29
CA GLU A 700 10.97 -25.00 -4.60
C GLU A 700 10.14 -26.28 -4.50
N ILE A 701 10.70 -27.41 -4.93
CA ILE A 701 10.02 -28.70 -4.98
C ILE A 701 10.87 -29.72 -4.25
N LEU A 702 10.29 -30.44 -3.29
CA LEU A 702 10.96 -31.58 -2.64
C LEU A 702 11.33 -32.63 -3.70
N LYS A 703 12.58 -33.10 -3.72
CA LYS A 703 13.04 -34.15 -4.64
C LYS A 703 12.26 -35.45 -4.49
N SER A 704 11.68 -35.70 -3.33
CA SER A 704 10.78 -36.83 -3.07
C SER A 704 9.42 -36.68 -3.74
N ASN A 705 9.03 -35.47 -4.22
CA ASN A 705 7.76 -35.20 -4.89
C ASN A 705 7.88 -35.42 -6.41
N LEU A 706 8.14 -36.67 -6.81
CA LEU A 706 8.31 -37.05 -8.19
C LEU A 706 7.15 -36.65 -9.12
N PRO A 707 5.86 -36.75 -8.70
CA PRO A 707 4.75 -36.31 -9.55
C PRO A 707 4.83 -34.85 -9.90
N MET A 708 5.24 -33.97 -8.93
CA MET A 708 5.35 -32.52 -9.15
C MET A 708 6.54 -32.19 -10.07
N LEU A 709 7.68 -32.88 -9.91
CA LEU A 709 8.84 -32.69 -10.77
C LEU A 709 8.49 -33.05 -12.25
N LYS A 710 7.79 -34.16 -12.49
CA LYS A 710 7.31 -34.54 -13.81
C LYS A 710 6.31 -33.55 -14.40
N LEU A 711 5.44 -32.98 -13.56
CA LEU A 711 4.50 -31.95 -14.00
C LEU A 711 5.24 -30.67 -14.40
N ALA A 712 6.22 -30.24 -13.62
CA ALA A 712 7.06 -29.08 -13.93
C ALA A 712 7.82 -29.25 -15.24
N GLU A 713 8.48 -30.42 -15.46
CA GLU A 713 9.14 -30.71 -16.72
C GLU A 713 8.18 -30.67 -17.91
N LYS A 714 6.99 -31.29 -17.77
CA LYS A 714 5.96 -31.27 -18.82
C LYS A 714 5.46 -29.87 -19.16
N LEU A 715 5.47 -28.94 -18.21
CA LEU A 715 5.10 -27.54 -18.39
C LEU A 715 6.26 -26.67 -18.93
N GLY A 716 7.46 -27.25 -19.08
CA GLY A 716 8.64 -26.59 -19.63
C GLY A 716 9.52 -25.90 -18.58
N PHE A 717 9.33 -26.20 -17.28
CA PHE A 717 10.25 -25.72 -16.25
C PHE A 717 11.60 -26.41 -16.35
N THR A 718 12.67 -25.64 -16.18
CA THR A 718 14.02 -26.14 -15.99
C THR A 718 14.21 -26.48 -14.51
N LEU A 719 14.68 -27.68 -14.22
CA LEU A 719 14.94 -28.15 -12.86
C LEU A 719 16.43 -28.09 -12.56
N ALA A 720 16.79 -27.53 -11.40
CA ALA A 720 18.16 -27.48 -10.86
C ALA A 720 18.17 -27.85 -9.38
N PRO A 721 19.26 -28.44 -8.84
CA PRO A 721 19.41 -28.60 -7.39
C PRO A 721 19.42 -27.23 -6.69
N SER A 722 18.73 -27.11 -5.54
CA SER A 722 18.83 -25.89 -4.75
C SER A 722 20.24 -25.74 -4.18
N PRO A 723 20.85 -24.54 -4.23
CA PRO A 723 22.14 -24.26 -3.62
C PRO A 723 22.11 -24.25 -2.09
N HIS A 724 20.91 -24.19 -1.49
CA HIS A 724 20.71 -24.01 -0.06
C HIS A 724 20.26 -25.29 0.66
N ASP A 725 19.56 -26.19 -0.05
CA ASP A 725 19.03 -27.43 0.52
C ASP A 725 19.15 -28.59 -0.49
N PRO A 726 19.90 -29.66 -0.14
CA PRO A 726 20.10 -30.80 -1.02
C PRO A 726 18.82 -31.62 -1.31
N GLU A 727 17.79 -31.52 -0.46
CA GLU A 727 16.51 -32.20 -0.62
C GLU A 727 15.52 -31.46 -1.55
N ILE A 728 15.88 -30.23 -1.97
CA ILE A 728 15.04 -29.37 -2.80
C ILE A 728 15.59 -29.28 -4.22
N ALA A 729 14.68 -29.26 -5.20
CA ALA A 729 14.93 -28.87 -6.57
C ALA A 729 14.25 -27.52 -6.84
N GLU A 730 14.98 -26.58 -7.44
CA GLU A 730 14.43 -25.32 -7.94
C GLU A 730 13.88 -25.54 -9.35
N ALA A 731 12.62 -25.20 -9.57
CA ALA A 731 11.96 -25.19 -10.86
C ALA A 731 11.82 -23.76 -11.36
N ILE A 732 12.27 -23.45 -12.59
CA ILE A 732 12.22 -22.12 -13.18
C ILE A 732 11.66 -22.20 -14.59
N LEU A 733 10.66 -21.36 -14.88
CA LEU A 733 10.08 -21.16 -16.20
C LEU A 733 10.23 -19.69 -16.62
N ASP A 734 10.86 -19.45 -17.76
CA ASP A 734 10.87 -18.14 -18.39
C ASP A 734 9.52 -17.89 -19.08
N LEU A 735 8.79 -16.88 -18.62
CA LEU A 735 7.51 -16.48 -19.19
C LEU A 735 7.80 -15.57 -20.39
N LEU A 736 7.42 -16.02 -21.58
CA LEU A 736 7.55 -15.18 -22.77
C LEU A 736 6.62 -13.95 -22.61
N PRO A 737 7.10 -12.73 -22.90
CA PRO A 737 6.22 -11.57 -22.95
C PRO A 737 5.11 -11.91 -23.94
N ALA A 738 3.85 -11.63 -23.58
CA ALA A 738 2.71 -11.79 -24.47
C ALA A 738 3.01 -10.94 -25.72
N ASN A 739 3.58 -11.55 -26.73
CA ASN A 739 3.78 -10.91 -28.03
C ASN A 739 2.41 -10.42 -28.48
N ASN A 740 2.32 -9.16 -28.82
CA ASN A 740 1.25 -8.57 -29.61
C ASN A 740 1.09 -9.40 -30.90
N THR A 741 0.54 -10.57 -30.81
CA THR A 741 0.06 -11.32 -31.94
C THR A 741 -1.12 -10.53 -32.48
N LYS A 742 -0.81 -9.67 -33.47
CA LYS A 742 -1.78 -9.16 -34.42
C LYS A 742 -2.75 -10.31 -34.69
N ARG A 743 -3.96 -10.21 -34.14
CA ARG A 743 -5.09 -10.99 -34.63
C ARG A 743 -5.22 -10.68 -36.12
N LYS A 744 -4.61 -11.50 -36.95
CA LYS A 744 -5.04 -11.61 -38.33
C LYS A 744 -6.50 -12.05 -38.29
N SER A 745 -7.39 -11.12 -38.57
CA SER A 745 -8.75 -11.38 -38.99
C SER A 745 -8.71 -12.50 -40.04
N ARG A 746 -9.20 -13.68 -39.69
CA ARG A 746 -9.73 -14.61 -40.67
C ARG A 746 -11.26 -14.43 -40.66
N GLN A 747 -11.72 -14.08 -41.85
CA GLN A 747 -13.10 -13.98 -42.30
C GLN A 747 -13.95 -15.18 -41.90
#